data_73762390d66857655bbafed23b154114
#
_entry.id   73762390d66857655bbafed23b154114
#
_cell.length_a   1.000
_cell.length_b   1.000
_cell.length_c   1.000
_cell.angle_alpha   90.00
_cell.angle_beta   90.00
_cell.angle_gamma   90.00
#
_symmetry.space_group_name_H-M   'P 1'
#
loop_
_entity.id
_entity.type
_entity.pdbx_description
1 polymer ?
#
loop_
_entity_poly.entity_id
_entity_poly.type
_entity_poly.pdbx_seq_one_letter_code
_entity_poly.pdbx_strand_id
1 'polypeptide(L)'
;MTPNPGSYFNIDDVKSQAVLNLITQLINEVTNITETFPLEKNQTPDGLIVAVEASVGRFVEMGDRAVAACPLAQGNPLAVEALKKALDAVHDNGQQMSRFGRDFVRDSTSSAKRATAVNAGRQLLNAVAYFLIIADSIDVRVIVEKLSNARDLMSRLGEVDSKVDVDEIYQLLVAQIEEMDETIRRRVADLVKQNEKDDILAARSQLRSCAPLVYASTKANIEHPKKEEATRNKNFSHKEMLDALDDMEAVLRGQQPGSSFSEYGKIGDLVNEIDLFQMRVEIDPHSYRREHHRPELEELAERIVSGSASIADADCTRESRKQKIVSECNNLRQALQELLSEYEKSRGHYDVNDDIPLGIAEVHRKAKDLRRHLRRAIVDHISDAFLDTKTPLLLLIEAAKSGDFDVTRKQSHLFKQHASKLVSVARLACKMSGDVEGISIIQHTADQLEKLAPEVADAAFLLCSDPDNKTAQENMDAFKKLWFDRVNLLTMAIDSITTLDDFLAVSEAHIVEDCNEGILGITSNASTADENRYNHERVDCAAGAIRGRALRVCDVVDAEMDGQLPSEYTENVKSAVRVLRNQRVAEFSTRAGELVVKQQNDGLNWTVEDKDAEMNEFINSCTLVHDAVKEIRHALLMNRNMQDVDSDNEYEEDGQTAVDTISKVSDQENQQRLMRRLPEEEKKKIQAQIDIFKVTQTRFEREVAKWDETGNDIIVLANHMCKIMMNMTDFTRGCGPLKTTMDVIKAAQEISTSGSKLNELAKQIGDQSADSQTKNDLMAYIAQIVLYCQQLNICSKVKADVQQVGNELVVSGLDSAMSLIQNAKNLLSAVVQTVKAAYIASTKFRRPNTGGVRVEWRMAPPKKQPLVRPQKNNAIIRRASERRPLPPSKALAEFTYHN
;
A
#
# COMPACT_ATOMS: atom_id res chain seq x y z
N MET A 1 -36.73 -17.34 2.75
CA MET A 1 -37.17 -18.41 3.68
C MET A 1 -37.58 -17.75 4.97
N THR A 2 -38.82 -17.92 5.44
CA THR A 2 -39.23 -17.47 6.78
C THR A 2 -38.65 -18.42 7.79
N PRO A 3 -37.89 -17.96 8.81
CA PRO A 3 -37.31 -18.83 9.83
C PRO A 3 -38.44 -19.56 10.57
N ASN A 4 -38.18 -20.81 10.92
CA ASN A 4 -39.12 -21.64 11.66
C ASN A 4 -39.28 -21.06 13.09
N PRO A 5 -40.48 -20.80 13.61
CA PRO A 5 -40.68 -20.12 14.89
C PRO A 5 -40.20 -20.87 16.16
N GLY A 6 -39.52 -21.98 15.99
CA GLY A 6 -38.92 -22.78 17.07
C GLY A 6 -37.39 -22.92 17.08
N SER A 7 -36.67 -22.31 16.14
CA SER A 7 -35.20 -22.35 16.15
C SER A 7 -34.64 -21.26 17.08
N TYR A 8 -33.61 -21.59 17.89
CA TYR A 8 -32.90 -20.63 18.69
C TYR A 8 -32.22 -19.60 17.75
N PHE A 9 -32.41 -18.31 18.07
CA PHE A 9 -31.81 -17.18 17.38
C PHE A 9 -30.28 -17.23 17.49
N ASN A 10 -29.58 -17.13 16.35
CA ASN A 10 -28.15 -16.94 16.33
C ASN A 10 -27.84 -15.47 15.95
N ILE A 11 -27.05 -14.79 16.75
CA ILE A 11 -26.61 -13.40 16.50
C ILE A 11 -25.88 -13.27 15.17
N ASP A 12 -25.18 -14.32 14.73
CA ASP A 12 -24.44 -14.34 13.46
C ASP A 12 -25.36 -14.28 12.21
N ASP A 13 -26.66 -14.55 12.38
CA ASP A 13 -27.67 -14.45 11.30
C ASP A 13 -28.18 -13.01 11.09
N VAL A 14 -27.81 -12.07 11.97
CA VAL A 14 -28.22 -10.66 11.87
C VAL A 14 -27.36 -9.94 10.86
N LYS A 15 -27.98 -9.43 9.80
CA LYS A 15 -27.30 -8.70 8.73
C LYS A 15 -27.24 -7.19 8.94
N SER A 16 -28.19 -6.64 9.71
CA SER A 16 -28.33 -5.19 9.95
C SER A 16 -27.65 -4.74 11.23
N GLN A 17 -26.82 -3.70 11.15
CA GLN A 17 -26.12 -3.10 12.30
C GLN A 17 -27.13 -2.43 13.27
N ALA A 18 -28.17 -1.81 12.73
CA ALA A 18 -29.22 -1.21 13.53
C ALA A 18 -29.94 -2.27 14.36
N VAL A 19 -30.26 -3.42 13.73
CA VAL A 19 -30.88 -4.58 14.39
C VAL A 19 -29.96 -5.15 15.45
N LEU A 20 -28.68 -5.32 15.16
CA LEU A 20 -27.67 -5.84 16.09
C LEU A 20 -27.55 -4.94 17.34
N ASN A 21 -27.50 -3.63 17.16
CA ASN A 21 -27.40 -2.67 18.25
C ASN A 21 -28.64 -2.71 19.18
N LEU A 22 -29.83 -2.80 18.62
CA LEU A 22 -31.09 -2.90 19.39
C LEU A 22 -31.15 -4.19 20.18
N ILE A 23 -30.82 -5.32 19.56
CA ILE A 23 -30.80 -6.62 20.24
C ILE A 23 -29.74 -6.64 21.35
N THR A 24 -28.57 -6.12 21.12
CA THR A 24 -27.48 -6.06 22.12
C THR A 24 -27.89 -5.23 23.34
N GLN A 25 -28.55 -4.07 23.12
CA GLN A 25 -29.04 -3.24 24.23
C GLN A 25 -30.08 -4.02 25.06
N LEU A 26 -31.04 -4.68 24.41
CA LEU A 26 -32.07 -5.44 25.10
C LEU A 26 -31.53 -6.68 25.83
N ILE A 27 -30.54 -7.35 25.24
CA ILE A 27 -29.82 -8.45 25.90
C ILE A 27 -29.19 -7.95 27.22
N ASN A 28 -28.51 -6.81 27.20
CA ASN A 28 -27.89 -6.25 28.41
C ASN A 28 -28.92 -5.91 29.48
N GLU A 29 -30.08 -5.31 29.11
CA GLU A 29 -31.16 -4.98 30.03
C GLU A 29 -31.77 -6.24 30.67
N VAL A 30 -32.03 -7.27 29.85
CA VAL A 30 -32.60 -8.56 30.34
C VAL A 30 -31.61 -9.33 31.18
N THR A 31 -30.33 -9.34 30.83
CA THR A 31 -29.25 -10.02 31.57
C THR A 31 -29.09 -9.38 32.97
N ASN A 32 -29.11 -8.04 33.07
CA ASN A 32 -29.00 -7.32 34.31
C ASN A 32 -30.14 -7.65 35.29
N ILE A 33 -31.34 -8.00 34.82
CA ILE A 33 -32.44 -8.43 35.69
C ILE A 33 -32.21 -9.84 36.24
N THR A 34 -31.58 -10.71 35.46
CA THR A 34 -31.46 -12.15 35.73
C THR A 34 -30.16 -12.53 36.43
N GLU A 35 -29.15 -11.68 36.42
CA GLU A 35 -27.87 -11.89 37.12
C GLU A 35 -27.89 -11.39 38.56
N THR A 36 -27.25 -12.14 39.45
CA THR A 36 -27.14 -11.82 40.88
C THR A 36 -25.89 -10.99 41.21
N PHE A 37 -25.39 -10.17 40.30
CA PHE A 37 -24.28 -9.28 40.59
C PHE A 37 -24.68 -8.06 41.43
N PRO A 38 -23.78 -7.51 42.25
CA PRO A 38 -24.06 -6.28 42.99
C PRO A 38 -24.36 -5.16 41.98
N LEU A 39 -25.60 -4.69 42.02
CA LEU A 39 -26.08 -3.56 41.23
C LEU A 39 -25.22 -2.33 41.49
N GLU A 40 -24.94 -1.55 40.44
CA GLU A 40 -24.31 -0.24 40.61
C GLU A 40 -25.10 0.61 41.63
N LYS A 41 -24.41 1.49 42.38
CA LYS A 41 -24.95 2.23 43.56
C LYS A 41 -26.29 2.97 43.36
N ASN A 42 -26.77 3.11 42.11
CA ASN A 42 -27.99 3.83 41.74
C ASN A 42 -29.05 2.97 41.04
N GLN A 43 -28.85 1.65 40.87
CA GLN A 43 -29.80 0.76 40.23
C GLN A 43 -30.56 -0.04 41.24
N THR A 44 -31.92 0.04 41.19
CA THR A 44 -32.79 -0.82 41.97
C THR A 44 -33.37 -1.92 41.11
N PRO A 45 -33.59 -3.14 41.61
CA PRO A 45 -34.16 -4.22 40.81
C PRO A 45 -35.52 -3.87 40.15
N ASP A 46 -36.39 -3.14 40.87
CA ASP A 46 -37.64 -2.63 40.30
C ASP A 46 -37.40 -1.59 39.18
N GLY A 47 -36.36 -0.77 39.30
CA GLY A 47 -35.95 0.18 38.29
C GLY A 47 -35.54 -0.47 36.98
N LEU A 48 -34.84 -1.64 37.02
CA LEU A 48 -34.47 -2.41 35.85
C LEU A 48 -35.69 -2.97 35.11
N ILE A 49 -36.71 -3.44 35.83
CA ILE A 49 -37.95 -3.93 35.20
C ILE A 49 -38.68 -2.79 34.52
N VAL A 50 -38.78 -1.62 35.18
CA VAL A 50 -39.37 -0.41 34.58
C VAL A 50 -38.61 0.03 33.32
N ALA A 51 -37.28 -0.10 33.31
CA ALA A 51 -36.46 0.18 32.15
C ALA A 51 -36.80 -0.76 30.99
N VAL A 52 -36.91 -2.08 31.24
CA VAL A 52 -37.32 -3.07 30.20
C VAL A 52 -38.71 -2.78 29.69
N GLU A 53 -39.69 -2.49 30.55
CA GLU A 53 -41.04 -2.11 30.17
C GLU A 53 -41.07 -0.88 29.26
N ALA A 54 -40.32 0.14 29.63
CA ALA A 54 -40.17 1.36 28.81
C ALA A 54 -39.51 1.09 27.47
N SER A 55 -38.47 0.22 27.44
CA SER A 55 -37.77 -0.16 26.18
C SER A 55 -38.67 -0.99 25.28
N VAL A 56 -39.40 -1.96 25.82
CA VAL A 56 -40.39 -2.74 25.05
C VAL A 56 -41.52 -1.83 24.55
N GLY A 57 -42.02 -0.91 25.38
CA GLY A 57 -43.07 0.03 24.95
C GLY A 57 -42.64 0.92 23.79
N ARG A 58 -41.43 1.49 23.89
CA ARG A 58 -40.83 2.26 22.78
C ARG A 58 -40.63 1.42 21.52
N PHE A 59 -40.21 0.17 21.69
CA PHE A 59 -40.01 -0.75 20.56
C PHE A 59 -41.32 -1.06 19.85
N VAL A 60 -42.37 -1.34 20.60
CA VAL A 60 -43.72 -1.61 20.05
C VAL A 60 -44.25 -0.36 19.33
N GLU A 61 -44.10 0.85 19.91
CA GLU A 61 -44.52 2.08 19.24
C GLU A 61 -43.78 2.34 17.92
N MET A 62 -42.46 2.06 17.90
CA MET A 62 -41.66 2.13 16.67
C MET A 62 -42.09 1.08 15.67
N GLY A 63 -42.39 -0.15 16.13
CA GLY A 63 -42.89 -1.26 15.33
C GLY A 63 -44.23 -0.96 14.68
N ASP A 64 -45.18 -0.35 15.43
CA ASP A 64 -46.48 0.09 14.89
C ASP A 64 -46.31 1.12 13.77
N ARG A 65 -45.41 2.07 13.95
CA ARG A 65 -45.03 3.04 12.89
C ARG A 65 -44.45 2.34 11.67
N ALA A 66 -43.56 1.34 11.87
CA ALA A 66 -42.97 0.56 10.80
C ALA A 66 -44.01 -0.26 10.04
N VAL A 67 -44.98 -0.89 10.74
CA VAL A 67 -46.10 -1.59 10.14
C VAL A 67 -46.99 -0.64 9.31
N ALA A 68 -47.28 0.54 9.84
CA ALA A 68 -48.12 1.54 9.17
C ALA A 68 -47.45 2.13 7.91
N ALA A 69 -46.13 2.24 7.95
CA ALA A 69 -45.27 2.78 6.85
C ALA A 69 -44.77 1.70 5.90
N CYS A 70 -45.20 0.46 6.02
CA CYS A 70 -44.68 -0.67 5.23
C CYS A 70 -44.90 -0.43 3.71
N PRO A 71 -43.83 -0.38 2.90
CA PRO A 71 -43.90 -0.09 1.47
C PRO A 71 -44.69 -1.17 0.67
N LEU A 72 -44.75 -2.40 1.19
CA LEU A 72 -45.43 -3.52 0.56
C LEU A 72 -46.92 -3.61 0.93
N ALA A 73 -47.49 -2.64 1.65
CA ALA A 73 -48.87 -2.70 2.14
C ALA A 73 -49.92 -2.88 1.01
N GLN A 74 -49.67 -2.31 -0.16
CA GLN A 74 -50.55 -2.40 -1.31
C GLN A 74 -50.32 -3.64 -2.19
N GLY A 75 -49.07 -4.17 -2.22
CA GLY A 75 -48.71 -5.29 -3.07
C GLY A 75 -48.68 -6.66 -2.38
N ASN A 76 -48.45 -6.71 -1.06
CA ASN A 76 -48.29 -7.97 -0.33
C ASN A 76 -48.87 -7.88 1.09
N PRO A 77 -50.19 -8.03 1.26
CA PRO A 77 -50.87 -7.93 2.56
C PRO A 77 -50.40 -9.00 3.57
N LEU A 78 -49.91 -10.17 3.10
CA LEU A 78 -49.39 -11.23 3.96
C LEU A 78 -48.09 -10.83 4.68
N ALA A 79 -47.27 -10.02 4.06
CA ALA A 79 -46.01 -9.50 4.68
C ALA A 79 -46.34 -8.54 5.84
N VAL A 80 -47.31 -7.67 5.66
CA VAL A 80 -47.82 -6.76 6.70
C VAL A 80 -48.46 -7.52 7.87
N GLU A 81 -49.26 -8.55 7.57
CA GLU A 81 -49.87 -9.39 8.59
C GLU A 81 -48.78 -10.17 9.38
N ALA A 82 -47.75 -10.69 8.72
CA ALA A 82 -46.63 -11.36 9.37
C ALA A 82 -45.86 -10.42 10.31
N LEU A 83 -45.60 -9.17 9.86
CA LEU A 83 -44.93 -8.15 10.63
C LEU A 83 -45.74 -7.77 11.87
N LYS A 84 -47.06 -7.59 11.72
CA LYS A 84 -48.00 -7.29 12.81
C LYS A 84 -48.04 -8.41 13.85
N LYS A 85 -48.16 -9.67 13.40
CA LYS A 85 -48.13 -10.84 14.30
C LYS A 85 -46.83 -10.94 15.11
N ALA A 86 -45.70 -10.64 14.46
CA ALA A 86 -44.40 -10.63 15.12
C ALA A 86 -44.35 -9.51 16.19
N LEU A 87 -44.93 -8.34 15.91
CA LEU A 87 -44.96 -7.21 16.87
C LEU A 87 -45.86 -7.53 18.07
N ASP A 88 -47.01 -8.14 17.83
CA ASP A 88 -47.92 -8.61 18.89
C ASP A 88 -47.23 -9.62 19.82
N ALA A 89 -46.37 -10.51 19.23
CA ALA A 89 -45.59 -11.45 20.00
C ALA A 89 -44.50 -10.75 20.88
N VAL A 90 -43.88 -9.65 20.41
CA VAL A 90 -42.99 -8.83 21.24
C VAL A 90 -43.71 -8.22 22.41
N HIS A 91 -44.90 -7.65 22.18
CA HIS A 91 -45.74 -7.07 23.23
C HIS A 91 -46.07 -8.09 24.30
N ASP A 92 -46.59 -9.27 23.91
CA ASP A 92 -47.03 -10.34 24.84
C ASP A 92 -45.88 -10.90 25.66
N ASN A 93 -44.72 -11.18 24.99
CA ASN A 93 -43.53 -11.66 25.71
C ASN A 93 -42.90 -10.58 26.58
N GLY A 94 -42.99 -9.29 26.22
CA GLY A 94 -42.59 -8.17 27.06
C GLY A 94 -43.39 -8.10 28.37
N GLN A 95 -44.74 -8.27 28.28
CA GLN A 95 -45.61 -8.34 29.48
C GLN A 95 -45.26 -9.55 30.38
N GLN A 96 -45.00 -10.72 29.75
CA GLN A 96 -44.60 -11.92 30.51
C GLN A 96 -43.24 -11.72 31.20
N MET A 97 -42.26 -11.13 30.51
CA MET A 97 -40.93 -10.81 31.11
C MET A 97 -41.08 -9.88 32.30
N SER A 98 -41.89 -8.83 32.20
CA SER A 98 -42.14 -7.89 33.31
C SER A 98 -42.81 -8.57 34.49
N ARG A 99 -43.78 -9.45 34.25
CA ARG A 99 -44.47 -10.22 35.28
C ARG A 99 -43.47 -11.15 36.03
N PHE A 100 -42.80 -12.03 35.28
CA PHE A 100 -41.88 -13.00 35.88
C PHE A 100 -40.64 -12.34 36.49
N GLY A 101 -40.16 -11.21 35.92
CA GLY A 101 -39.10 -10.38 36.46
C GLY A 101 -39.49 -9.84 37.86
N ARG A 102 -40.69 -9.27 38.03
CA ARG A 102 -41.18 -8.79 39.30
C ARG A 102 -41.35 -9.93 40.33
N ASP A 103 -41.81 -11.11 39.88
CA ASP A 103 -41.92 -12.28 40.76
C ASP A 103 -40.54 -12.79 41.23
N PHE A 104 -39.52 -12.70 40.39
CA PHE A 104 -38.14 -13.04 40.74
C PHE A 104 -37.51 -11.97 41.65
N VAL A 105 -37.72 -10.69 41.41
CA VAL A 105 -37.19 -9.60 42.26
C VAL A 105 -37.75 -9.67 43.67
N ARG A 106 -39.04 -10.04 43.82
CA ARG A 106 -39.71 -10.24 45.13
C ARG A 106 -39.11 -11.41 45.92
N ASP A 107 -38.61 -12.43 45.22
CA ASP A 107 -37.99 -13.61 45.83
C ASP A 107 -36.79 -14.08 45.03
N SER A 108 -35.71 -13.32 45.14
CA SER A 108 -34.46 -13.50 44.38
C SER A 108 -33.69 -14.78 44.78
N THR A 109 -34.08 -15.45 45.88
CA THR A 109 -33.45 -16.69 46.34
C THR A 109 -34.04 -17.93 45.65
N SER A 110 -35.18 -17.82 44.99
CA SER A 110 -35.86 -18.91 44.33
C SER A 110 -35.26 -19.22 42.95
N SER A 111 -34.54 -20.33 42.83
CA SER A 111 -34.00 -20.81 41.55
C SER A 111 -35.07 -21.07 40.48
N ALA A 112 -36.27 -21.51 40.87
CA ALA A 112 -37.37 -21.71 39.98
C ALA A 112 -37.91 -20.42 39.38
N LYS A 113 -38.07 -19.35 40.20
CA LYS A 113 -38.48 -18.03 39.71
C LYS A 113 -37.46 -17.40 38.80
N ARG A 114 -36.17 -17.56 39.14
CA ARG A 114 -35.05 -17.13 38.27
C ARG A 114 -35.11 -17.83 36.91
N ALA A 115 -35.26 -19.16 36.90
CA ALA A 115 -35.35 -19.91 35.67
C ALA A 115 -36.55 -19.46 34.80
N THR A 116 -37.68 -19.14 35.42
CA THR A 116 -38.88 -18.65 34.70
C THR A 116 -38.62 -17.24 34.12
N ALA A 117 -37.98 -16.33 34.89
CA ALA A 117 -37.63 -15.00 34.39
C ALA A 117 -36.61 -15.05 33.25
N VAL A 118 -35.55 -15.88 33.38
CA VAL A 118 -34.58 -16.10 32.28
C VAL A 118 -35.24 -16.63 31.03
N ASN A 119 -36.18 -17.59 31.17
CA ASN A 119 -36.88 -18.14 30.02
C ASN A 119 -37.81 -17.09 29.33
N ALA A 120 -38.51 -16.28 30.15
CA ALA A 120 -39.31 -15.17 29.62
C ALA A 120 -38.43 -14.11 28.91
N GLY A 121 -37.23 -13.79 29.42
CA GLY A 121 -36.30 -12.93 28.78
C GLY A 121 -35.81 -13.47 27.41
N ARG A 122 -35.53 -14.79 27.35
CA ARG A 122 -35.15 -15.43 26.08
C ARG A 122 -36.31 -15.40 25.07
N GLN A 123 -37.54 -15.61 25.51
CA GLN A 123 -38.70 -15.54 24.63
C GLN A 123 -38.91 -14.12 24.08
N LEU A 124 -38.73 -13.10 24.92
CA LEU A 124 -38.78 -11.70 24.49
C LEU A 124 -37.70 -11.40 23.46
N LEU A 125 -36.47 -11.79 23.72
CA LEU A 125 -35.36 -11.58 22.80
C LEU A 125 -35.60 -12.29 21.44
N ASN A 126 -36.10 -13.51 21.47
CA ASN A 126 -36.49 -14.24 20.26
C ASN A 126 -37.61 -13.54 19.48
N ALA A 127 -38.61 -13.00 20.16
CA ALA A 127 -39.73 -12.28 19.52
C ALA A 127 -39.23 -10.98 18.87
N VAL A 128 -38.36 -10.21 19.54
CA VAL A 128 -37.76 -9.00 18.99
C VAL A 128 -36.90 -9.33 17.78
N ALA A 129 -36.01 -10.32 17.90
CA ALA A 129 -35.17 -10.76 16.79
C ALA A 129 -36.00 -11.21 15.58
N TYR A 130 -37.08 -11.97 15.82
CA TYR A 130 -37.98 -12.43 14.75
C TYR A 130 -38.69 -11.25 14.04
N PHE A 131 -39.16 -10.25 14.81
CA PHE A 131 -39.76 -9.04 14.22
C PHE A 131 -38.76 -8.30 13.35
N LEU A 132 -37.55 -8.10 13.85
CA LEU A 132 -36.49 -7.37 13.15
C LEU A 132 -36.02 -8.10 11.87
N ILE A 133 -35.93 -9.43 11.89
CA ILE A 133 -35.63 -10.25 10.70
C ILE A 133 -36.74 -10.12 9.66
N ILE A 134 -38.03 -10.11 10.06
CA ILE A 134 -39.13 -9.89 9.14
C ILE A 134 -39.05 -8.49 8.54
N ALA A 135 -38.83 -7.46 9.36
CA ALA A 135 -38.68 -6.08 8.89
C ALA A 135 -37.56 -5.96 7.87
N ASP A 136 -36.38 -6.52 8.18
CA ASP A 136 -35.22 -6.56 7.29
C ASP A 136 -35.55 -7.31 5.97
N SER A 137 -36.29 -8.42 6.04
CA SER A 137 -36.70 -9.16 4.86
C SER A 137 -37.66 -8.39 3.95
N ILE A 138 -38.44 -7.46 4.52
CA ILE A 138 -39.34 -6.58 3.74
C ILE A 138 -38.51 -5.55 2.96
N ASP A 139 -37.49 -4.92 3.60
CA ASP A 139 -36.59 -3.98 2.94
C ASP A 139 -35.85 -4.64 1.78
N VAL A 140 -35.33 -5.86 1.99
CA VAL A 140 -34.72 -6.65 0.92
C VAL A 140 -35.71 -6.93 -0.23
N ARG A 141 -36.97 -7.31 0.08
CA ARG A 141 -37.97 -7.57 -0.96
C ARG A 141 -38.30 -6.34 -1.80
N VAL A 142 -38.35 -5.17 -1.21
CA VAL A 142 -38.56 -3.91 -1.96
C VAL A 142 -37.42 -3.68 -2.98
N ILE A 143 -36.19 -3.95 -2.58
CA ILE A 143 -35.04 -3.82 -3.52
C ILE A 143 -35.12 -4.88 -4.62
N VAL A 144 -35.43 -6.14 -4.27
CA VAL A 144 -35.58 -7.25 -5.25
C VAL A 144 -36.72 -7.00 -6.25
N GLU A 145 -37.84 -6.39 -5.83
CA GLU A 145 -38.92 -6.00 -6.75
C GLU A 145 -38.42 -4.94 -7.77
N LYS A 146 -37.67 -3.97 -7.31
CA LYS A 146 -37.02 -2.96 -8.20
C LYS A 146 -36.00 -3.60 -9.16
N LEU A 147 -35.22 -4.59 -8.70
CA LEU A 147 -34.32 -5.36 -9.56
C LEU A 147 -35.09 -6.15 -10.64
N SER A 148 -36.23 -6.76 -10.28
CA SER A 148 -37.12 -7.46 -11.24
C SER A 148 -37.64 -6.49 -12.31
N ASN A 149 -38.07 -5.28 -11.91
CA ASN A 149 -38.52 -4.26 -12.85
C ASN A 149 -37.40 -3.82 -13.80
N ALA A 150 -36.17 -3.69 -13.29
CA ALA A 150 -35.02 -3.40 -14.13
C ALA A 150 -34.72 -4.53 -15.13
N ARG A 151 -34.85 -5.81 -14.74
CA ARG A 151 -34.73 -6.96 -15.67
C ARG A 151 -35.80 -6.95 -16.76
N ASP A 152 -37.04 -6.64 -16.40
CA ASP A 152 -38.11 -6.54 -17.38
C ASP A 152 -37.84 -5.43 -18.41
N LEU A 153 -37.33 -4.29 -17.96
CA LEU A 153 -36.86 -3.21 -18.85
C LEU A 153 -35.70 -3.65 -19.73
N MET A 154 -34.74 -4.40 -19.20
CA MET A 154 -33.64 -4.97 -19.96
C MET A 154 -34.11 -5.99 -21.01
N SER A 155 -35.04 -6.85 -20.68
CA SER A 155 -35.63 -7.80 -21.63
C SER A 155 -36.36 -7.08 -22.78
N ARG A 156 -37.15 -6.05 -22.46
CA ARG A 156 -37.80 -5.19 -23.46
C ARG A 156 -36.75 -4.49 -24.34
N LEU A 157 -35.69 -3.92 -23.74
CA LEU A 157 -34.61 -3.25 -24.46
C LEU A 157 -33.87 -4.22 -25.40
N GLY A 158 -33.81 -5.51 -25.06
CA GLY A 158 -33.25 -6.58 -25.90
C GLY A 158 -34.04 -6.87 -27.16
N GLU A 159 -35.37 -6.64 -27.16
CA GLU A 159 -36.29 -6.98 -28.24
C GLU A 159 -36.67 -5.78 -29.13
N VAL A 160 -36.24 -4.58 -28.79
CA VAL A 160 -36.61 -3.35 -29.53
C VAL A 160 -35.87 -3.23 -30.85
N ASP A 161 -36.59 -2.81 -31.90
CA ASP A 161 -36.10 -2.56 -33.25
C ASP A 161 -36.09 -1.06 -33.61
N SER A 162 -36.59 -0.19 -32.74
CA SER A 162 -36.72 1.26 -32.98
C SER A 162 -35.84 2.06 -32.01
N LYS A 163 -35.07 3.05 -32.54
CA LYS A 163 -34.26 3.95 -31.73
C LYS A 163 -35.08 4.79 -30.75
N VAL A 164 -36.30 5.17 -31.11
CA VAL A 164 -37.19 5.99 -30.24
C VAL A 164 -37.61 5.18 -28.99
N ASP A 165 -37.94 3.92 -29.21
CA ASP A 165 -38.33 3.04 -28.10
C ASP A 165 -37.14 2.72 -27.20
N VAL A 166 -35.90 2.64 -27.76
CA VAL A 166 -34.66 2.54 -26.96
C VAL A 166 -34.49 3.76 -26.04
N ASP A 167 -34.71 4.96 -26.55
CA ASP A 167 -34.60 6.18 -25.75
C ASP A 167 -35.60 6.20 -24.61
N GLU A 168 -36.86 5.81 -24.84
CA GLU A 168 -37.90 5.74 -23.82
C GLU A 168 -37.61 4.70 -22.75
N ILE A 169 -37.26 3.47 -23.16
CA ILE A 169 -36.98 2.37 -22.23
C ILE A 169 -35.71 2.66 -21.43
N TYR A 170 -34.70 3.25 -22.06
CA TYR A 170 -33.48 3.64 -21.38
C TYR A 170 -33.71 4.70 -20.31
N GLN A 171 -34.53 5.71 -20.58
CA GLN A 171 -34.93 6.72 -19.60
C GLN A 171 -35.60 6.07 -18.38
N LEU A 172 -36.49 5.11 -18.62
CA LEU A 172 -37.15 4.34 -17.54
C LEU A 172 -36.14 3.51 -16.76
N LEU A 173 -35.18 2.87 -17.45
CA LEU A 173 -34.14 2.07 -16.81
C LEU A 173 -33.21 2.92 -15.93
N VAL A 174 -32.77 4.10 -16.41
CA VAL A 174 -31.96 5.04 -15.64
C VAL A 174 -32.72 5.52 -14.39
N ALA A 175 -33.98 5.93 -14.54
CA ALA A 175 -34.81 6.33 -13.40
C ALA A 175 -34.94 5.21 -12.36
N GLN A 176 -35.13 3.94 -12.81
CA GLN A 176 -35.19 2.78 -11.94
C GLN A 176 -33.88 2.52 -11.20
N ILE A 177 -32.74 2.68 -11.88
CA ILE A 177 -31.39 2.54 -11.28
C ILE A 177 -31.16 3.65 -10.24
N GLU A 178 -31.53 4.89 -10.52
CA GLU A 178 -31.38 6.00 -9.59
C GLU A 178 -32.25 5.83 -8.34
N GLU A 179 -33.48 5.35 -8.50
CA GLU A 179 -34.37 5.05 -7.38
C GLU A 179 -33.86 3.91 -6.52
N MET A 180 -33.30 2.86 -7.16
CA MET A 180 -32.64 1.77 -6.45
C MET A 180 -31.41 2.24 -5.70
N ASP A 181 -30.63 3.13 -6.28
CA ASP A 181 -29.33 3.58 -5.76
C ASP A 181 -29.45 4.14 -4.33
N GLU A 182 -30.46 4.93 -4.07
CA GLU A 182 -30.70 5.47 -2.73
C GLU A 182 -31.11 4.39 -1.72
N THR A 183 -31.89 3.40 -2.15
CA THR A 183 -32.31 2.29 -1.30
C THR A 183 -31.11 1.37 -0.99
N ILE A 184 -30.27 1.12 -2.00
CA ILE A 184 -29.06 0.32 -1.87
C ILE A 184 -28.03 1.03 -0.95
N ARG A 185 -27.86 2.35 -1.06
CA ARG A 185 -26.97 3.11 -0.16
C ARG A 185 -27.36 2.96 1.30
N ARG A 186 -28.65 3.07 1.60
CA ARG A 186 -29.17 2.88 2.97
C ARG A 186 -28.88 1.46 3.44
N ARG A 187 -29.14 0.45 2.59
CA ARG A 187 -28.87 -0.94 2.91
C ARG A 187 -27.40 -1.23 3.18
N VAL A 188 -26.51 -0.77 2.33
CA VAL A 188 -25.07 -0.93 2.49
C VAL A 188 -24.56 -0.28 3.79
N ALA A 189 -25.06 0.91 4.14
CA ALA A 189 -24.69 1.58 5.38
C ALA A 189 -25.07 0.77 6.63
N ASP A 190 -26.14 -0.02 6.56
CA ASP A 190 -26.69 -0.80 7.66
C ASP A 190 -26.18 -2.26 7.74
N LEU A 191 -25.54 -2.79 6.70
CA LEU A 191 -25.01 -4.15 6.72
C LEU A 191 -23.86 -4.32 7.74
N VAL A 192 -23.80 -5.48 8.40
CA VAL A 192 -22.74 -5.82 9.36
C VAL A 192 -21.49 -6.36 8.66
N LYS A 193 -21.67 -7.30 7.72
CA LYS A 193 -20.58 -8.00 7.06
C LYS A 193 -19.98 -7.15 5.95
N GLN A 194 -18.68 -6.92 6.03
CA GLN A 194 -17.96 -6.10 5.07
C GLN A 194 -18.01 -6.72 3.66
N ASN A 195 -17.84 -8.05 3.54
CA ASN A 195 -17.89 -8.73 2.25
C ASN A 195 -19.25 -8.53 1.52
N GLU A 196 -20.38 -8.62 2.25
CA GLU A 196 -21.70 -8.36 1.64
C GLU A 196 -21.84 -6.89 1.18
N LYS A 197 -21.25 -5.92 1.91
CA LYS A 197 -21.19 -4.52 1.46
C LYS A 197 -20.39 -4.37 0.17
N ASP A 198 -19.25 -5.02 0.12
CA ASP A 198 -18.30 -4.92 -0.99
C ASP A 198 -18.91 -5.52 -2.26
N ASP A 199 -19.54 -6.69 -2.16
CA ASP A 199 -20.23 -7.34 -3.27
C ASP A 199 -21.39 -6.48 -3.82
N ILE A 200 -22.20 -5.88 -2.94
CA ILE A 200 -23.31 -4.99 -3.36
C ILE A 200 -22.78 -3.73 -4.03
N LEU A 201 -21.71 -3.13 -3.49
CA LEU A 201 -21.12 -1.92 -4.08
C LEU A 201 -20.46 -2.22 -5.42
N ALA A 202 -19.86 -3.39 -5.58
CA ALA A 202 -19.32 -3.86 -6.85
C ALA A 202 -20.41 -4.01 -7.91
N ALA A 203 -21.49 -4.74 -7.59
CA ALA A 203 -22.63 -4.91 -8.48
C ALA A 203 -23.30 -3.57 -8.83
N ARG A 204 -23.45 -2.67 -7.84
CA ARG A 204 -23.95 -1.30 -8.05
C ARG A 204 -23.08 -0.49 -9.01
N SER A 205 -21.75 -0.55 -8.83
CA SER A 205 -20.80 0.12 -9.73
C SER A 205 -20.90 -0.42 -11.15
N GLN A 206 -21.04 -1.73 -11.30
CA GLN A 206 -21.20 -2.39 -12.59
C GLN A 206 -22.52 -1.98 -13.27
N LEU A 207 -23.65 -1.97 -12.56
CA LEU A 207 -24.92 -1.50 -13.09
C LEU A 207 -24.83 -0.08 -13.68
N ARG A 208 -24.18 0.85 -12.95
CA ARG A 208 -24.03 2.24 -13.38
C ARG A 208 -23.11 2.39 -14.59
N SER A 209 -22.05 1.59 -14.66
CA SER A 209 -21.11 1.65 -15.79
C SER A 209 -21.65 0.95 -17.04
N CYS A 210 -22.46 -0.09 -16.87
CA CYS A 210 -23.05 -0.86 -17.98
C CYS A 210 -24.28 -0.16 -18.61
N ALA A 211 -25.03 0.65 -17.87
CA ALA A 211 -26.24 1.27 -18.41
C ALA A 211 -25.99 2.15 -19.66
N PRO A 212 -25.01 3.07 -19.70
CA PRO A 212 -24.68 3.80 -20.92
C PRO A 212 -24.17 2.92 -22.06
N LEU A 213 -23.46 1.82 -21.71
CA LEU A 213 -22.95 0.86 -22.68
C LEU A 213 -24.06 0.11 -23.36
N VAL A 214 -25.05 -0.39 -22.59
CA VAL A 214 -26.25 -1.06 -23.12
C VAL A 214 -27.00 -0.15 -24.08
N TYR A 215 -27.18 1.12 -23.71
CA TYR A 215 -27.84 2.11 -24.56
C TYR A 215 -27.11 2.30 -25.89
N ALA A 216 -25.81 2.59 -25.87
CA ALA A 216 -25.02 2.86 -27.06
C ALA A 216 -24.93 1.63 -27.97
N SER A 217 -24.69 0.44 -27.41
CA SER A 217 -24.56 -0.80 -28.16
C SER A 217 -25.89 -1.27 -28.76
N THR A 218 -27.02 -1.08 -28.06
CA THR A 218 -28.34 -1.41 -28.60
C THR A 218 -28.68 -0.51 -29.79
N LYS A 219 -28.45 0.83 -29.69
CA LYS A 219 -28.64 1.75 -30.80
C LYS A 219 -27.77 1.40 -32.01
N ALA A 220 -26.50 1.10 -31.75
CA ALA A 220 -25.57 0.71 -32.80
C ALA A 220 -26.00 -0.58 -33.50
N ASN A 221 -26.53 -1.58 -32.76
CA ASN A 221 -27.03 -2.82 -33.34
C ASN A 221 -28.33 -2.62 -34.18
N ILE A 222 -29.22 -1.72 -33.76
CA ILE A 222 -30.41 -1.37 -34.56
C ILE A 222 -30.02 -0.71 -35.88
N GLU A 223 -29.01 0.14 -35.88
CA GLU A 223 -28.55 0.81 -37.10
C GLU A 223 -27.74 -0.12 -38.00
N HIS A 224 -26.99 -1.04 -37.43
CA HIS A 224 -26.13 -1.98 -38.14
C HIS A 224 -26.51 -3.47 -37.90
N PRO A 225 -27.75 -3.89 -38.18
CA PRO A 225 -28.27 -5.21 -37.79
C PRO A 225 -27.57 -6.39 -38.51
N LYS A 226 -26.83 -6.10 -39.58
CA LYS A 226 -26.09 -7.12 -40.36
C LYS A 226 -24.63 -7.24 -39.93
N LYS A 227 -24.16 -6.39 -39.02
CA LYS A 227 -22.79 -6.41 -38.56
C LYS A 227 -22.70 -7.29 -37.29
N GLU A 228 -21.89 -8.32 -37.34
CA GLU A 228 -21.67 -9.23 -36.23
C GLU A 228 -21.06 -8.51 -35.02
N GLU A 229 -20.19 -7.53 -35.25
CA GLU A 229 -19.56 -6.71 -34.24
C GLU A 229 -20.59 -5.96 -33.39
N ALA A 230 -21.57 -5.31 -34.02
CA ALA A 230 -22.64 -4.62 -33.32
C ALA A 230 -23.49 -5.58 -32.47
N THR A 231 -23.76 -6.79 -33.00
CA THR A 231 -24.51 -7.82 -32.27
C THR A 231 -23.71 -8.36 -31.08
N ARG A 232 -22.39 -8.57 -31.20
CA ARG A 232 -21.54 -9.01 -30.11
C ARG A 232 -21.47 -7.94 -29.02
N ASN A 233 -21.24 -6.68 -29.36
CA ASN A 233 -21.25 -5.57 -28.41
C ASN A 233 -22.58 -5.45 -27.65
N LYS A 234 -23.73 -5.56 -28.35
CA LYS A 234 -25.04 -5.57 -27.69
C LYS A 234 -25.16 -6.74 -26.71
N ASN A 235 -24.86 -7.96 -27.17
CA ASN A 235 -24.99 -9.16 -26.34
C ASN A 235 -24.08 -9.11 -25.11
N PHE A 236 -22.85 -8.62 -25.25
CA PHE A 236 -21.91 -8.43 -24.15
C PHE A 236 -22.48 -7.44 -23.12
N SER A 237 -22.86 -6.25 -23.55
CA SER A 237 -23.35 -5.20 -22.65
C SER A 237 -24.64 -5.62 -21.91
N HIS A 238 -25.56 -6.29 -22.62
CA HIS A 238 -26.77 -6.83 -22.01
C HIS A 238 -26.48 -7.93 -20.97
N LYS A 239 -25.53 -8.82 -21.29
CA LYS A 239 -25.10 -9.87 -20.37
C LYS A 239 -24.47 -9.28 -19.10
N GLU A 240 -23.51 -8.38 -19.24
CA GLU A 240 -22.84 -7.72 -18.09
C GLU A 240 -23.85 -7.01 -17.18
N MET A 241 -24.88 -6.39 -17.75
CA MET A 241 -25.92 -5.71 -16.99
C MET A 241 -26.82 -6.71 -16.25
N LEU A 242 -27.21 -7.82 -16.90
CA LEU A 242 -28.01 -8.86 -16.28
C LEU A 242 -27.25 -9.60 -15.18
N ASP A 243 -25.97 -9.93 -15.42
CA ASP A 243 -25.09 -10.55 -14.43
C ASP A 243 -24.97 -9.66 -13.17
N ALA A 244 -24.84 -8.33 -13.34
CA ALA A 244 -24.78 -7.39 -12.21
C ALA A 244 -26.11 -7.32 -11.42
N LEU A 245 -27.28 -7.41 -12.10
CA LEU A 245 -28.60 -7.50 -11.45
C LEU A 245 -28.75 -8.80 -10.66
N ASP A 246 -28.26 -9.91 -11.22
CA ASP A 246 -28.33 -11.24 -10.61
C ASP A 246 -27.41 -11.34 -9.40
N ASP A 247 -26.17 -10.82 -9.48
CA ASP A 247 -25.23 -10.76 -8.37
C ASP A 247 -25.78 -9.95 -7.21
N MET A 248 -26.36 -8.78 -7.49
CA MET A 248 -26.97 -7.94 -6.46
C MET A 248 -28.14 -8.66 -5.76
N GLU A 249 -29.00 -9.33 -6.50
CA GLU A 249 -30.09 -10.10 -5.93
C GLU A 249 -29.58 -11.27 -5.09
N ALA A 250 -28.54 -11.99 -5.55
CA ALA A 250 -27.95 -13.11 -4.83
C ALA A 250 -27.42 -12.66 -3.46
N VAL A 251 -26.65 -11.58 -3.41
CA VAL A 251 -26.12 -11.04 -2.15
C VAL A 251 -27.23 -10.61 -1.19
N LEU A 252 -28.22 -9.87 -1.69
CA LEU A 252 -29.36 -9.43 -0.89
C LEU A 252 -30.14 -10.62 -0.28
N ARG A 253 -30.23 -11.72 -1.01
CA ARG A 253 -30.87 -12.96 -0.53
C ARG A 253 -29.97 -13.81 0.37
N GLY A 254 -28.69 -13.39 0.57
CA GLY A 254 -27.71 -14.15 1.34
C GLY A 254 -27.17 -15.36 0.61
N GLN A 255 -27.19 -15.33 -0.70
CA GLN A 255 -26.56 -16.31 -1.59
C GLN A 255 -25.22 -15.74 -2.06
N GLN A 256 -24.30 -16.60 -2.46
CA GLN A 256 -23.06 -16.12 -3.09
C GLN A 256 -23.37 -15.65 -4.52
N PRO A 257 -22.91 -14.43 -4.89
CA PRO A 257 -23.02 -13.97 -6.27
C PRO A 257 -22.15 -14.82 -7.20
N GLY A 258 -22.50 -14.86 -8.48
CA GLY A 258 -21.75 -15.60 -9.50
C GLY A 258 -20.35 -15.03 -9.73
N SER A 259 -20.16 -13.73 -9.46
CA SER A 259 -18.89 -13.02 -9.53
C SER A 259 -18.38 -12.60 -8.15
N SER A 260 -18.51 -13.48 -7.13
CA SER A 260 -18.15 -13.16 -5.76
C SER A 260 -16.66 -12.84 -5.62
N PHE A 261 -16.36 -11.69 -5.03
CA PHE A 261 -15.00 -11.32 -4.65
C PHE A 261 -14.35 -12.32 -3.68
N SER A 262 -15.15 -13.07 -2.94
CA SER A 262 -14.65 -14.09 -2.01
C SER A 262 -13.95 -15.27 -2.69
N GLU A 263 -14.19 -15.51 -3.98
CA GLU A 263 -13.48 -16.53 -4.75
C GLU A 263 -12.04 -16.13 -5.09
N TYR A 264 -11.79 -14.83 -5.19
CA TYR A 264 -10.48 -14.27 -5.57
C TYR A 264 -9.55 -14.02 -4.38
N GLY A 265 -10.08 -13.78 -3.20
CA GLY A 265 -9.32 -13.29 -2.05
C GLY A 265 -8.50 -14.36 -1.32
N LYS A 266 -7.43 -14.87 -1.93
CA LYS A 266 -6.43 -15.71 -1.27
C LYS A 266 -5.08 -15.02 -1.30
N ILE A 267 -4.30 -15.20 -0.22
CA ILE A 267 -2.89 -14.78 -0.19
C ILE A 267 -2.18 -15.39 -1.40
N GLY A 268 -1.28 -14.61 -2.02
CA GLY A 268 -0.52 -15.08 -3.18
C GLY A 268 0.21 -16.38 -2.90
N ASP A 269 0.14 -17.32 -3.82
CA ASP A 269 0.63 -18.68 -3.63
C ASP A 269 2.11 -18.69 -3.20
N LEU A 270 2.94 -17.87 -3.83
CA LEU A 270 4.37 -17.84 -3.55
C LEU A 270 4.70 -17.18 -2.19
N VAL A 271 3.96 -16.14 -1.80
CA VAL A 271 4.09 -15.55 -0.46
C VAL A 271 3.72 -16.57 0.60
N ASN A 272 2.59 -17.26 0.41
CA ASN A 272 2.13 -18.27 1.35
C ASN A 272 3.14 -19.43 1.49
N GLU A 273 3.76 -19.87 0.40
CA GLU A 273 4.80 -20.88 0.43
C GLU A 273 6.06 -20.43 1.16
N ILE A 274 6.49 -19.18 0.95
CA ILE A 274 7.63 -18.59 1.65
C ILE A 274 7.35 -18.46 3.15
N ASP A 275 6.18 -17.95 3.53
CA ASP A 275 5.79 -17.78 4.93
C ASP A 275 5.64 -19.15 5.63
N LEU A 276 5.06 -20.15 4.96
CA LEU A 276 4.96 -21.52 5.46
C LEU A 276 6.35 -22.15 5.63
N PHE A 277 7.26 -21.96 4.68
CA PHE A 277 8.63 -22.44 4.74
C PHE A 277 9.37 -21.85 5.95
N GLN A 278 9.26 -20.53 6.16
CA GLN A 278 9.89 -19.85 7.30
C GLN A 278 9.36 -20.38 8.64
N MET A 279 8.06 -20.64 8.76
CA MET A 279 7.50 -21.27 9.97
C MET A 279 7.94 -22.72 10.17
N ARG A 280 8.07 -23.48 9.07
CA ARG A 280 8.44 -24.92 9.14
C ARG A 280 9.92 -25.17 9.39
N VAL A 281 10.78 -24.21 9.11
CA VAL A 281 12.23 -24.28 9.38
C VAL A 281 12.53 -24.21 10.87
N GLU A 282 11.68 -23.57 11.69
CA GLU A 282 11.81 -23.46 13.15
C GLU A 282 11.39 -24.78 13.83
N ILE A 283 12.25 -25.78 13.81
CA ILE A 283 12.00 -27.08 14.45
C ILE A 283 12.76 -27.16 15.77
N ASP A 284 12.11 -27.66 16.83
CA ASP A 284 12.81 -27.99 18.06
C ASP A 284 13.84 -29.08 17.77
N PRO A 285 15.15 -28.89 18.08
CA PRO A 285 16.23 -29.85 17.80
C PRO A 285 15.97 -31.25 18.33
N HIS A 286 15.25 -31.34 19.45
CA HIS A 286 14.91 -32.65 20.04
C HIS A 286 13.76 -33.35 19.31
N SER A 287 12.94 -32.65 18.60
CA SER A 287 11.81 -33.17 17.81
C SER A 287 12.19 -33.46 16.35
N TYR A 288 13.35 -33.04 15.88
CA TYR A 288 13.78 -33.22 14.51
C TYR A 288 13.89 -34.68 14.11
N ARG A 289 13.22 -35.08 13.05
CA ARG A 289 13.28 -36.41 12.43
C ARG A 289 13.61 -36.29 10.96
N ARG A 290 14.80 -36.76 10.58
CA ARG A 290 15.32 -36.68 9.21
C ARG A 290 14.33 -37.21 8.16
N GLU A 291 13.65 -38.33 8.46
CA GLU A 291 12.77 -39.05 7.53
C GLU A 291 11.49 -38.27 7.19
N HIS A 292 11.08 -37.30 8.05
CA HIS A 292 9.88 -36.51 7.88
C HIS A 292 10.19 -35.05 7.54
N HIS A 293 11.01 -34.38 8.35
CA HIS A 293 11.20 -32.93 8.22
C HIS A 293 12.10 -32.59 7.03
N ARG A 294 13.13 -33.39 6.72
CA ARG A 294 14.01 -33.09 5.59
C ARG A 294 13.27 -33.11 4.25
N PRO A 295 12.53 -34.21 3.89
CA PRO A 295 11.77 -34.20 2.63
C PRO A 295 10.74 -33.09 2.55
N GLU A 296 10.05 -32.78 3.66
CA GLU A 296 9.05 -31.73 3.73
C GLU A 296 9.66 -30.36 3.44
N LEU A 297 10.78 -30.01 4.07
CA LEU A 297 11.47 -28.74 3.87
C LEU A 297 12.11 -28.62 2.48
N GLU A 298 12.70 -29.71 1.98
CA GLU A 298 13.26 -29.73 0.62
C GLU A 298 12.16 -29.56 -0.44
N GLU A 299 10.99 -30.19 -0.27
CA GLU A 299 9.85 -30.02 -1.17
C GLU A 299 9.30 -28.60 -1.14
N LEU A 300 9.17 -27.98 0.05
CA LEU A 300 8.76 -26.57 0.18
C LEU A 300 9.74 -25.64 -0.51
N ALA A 301 11.05 -25.82 -0.29
CA ALA A 301 12.07 -25.02 -0.96
C ALA A 301 12.02 -25.17 -2.48
N GLU A 302 11.82 -26.40 -3.02
CA GLU A 302 11.69 -26.59 -4.46
C GLU A 302 10.42 -25.99 -5.06
N ARG A 303 9.31 -25.96 -4.32
CA ARG A 303 8.10 -25.23 -4.75
C ARG A 303 8.33 -23.73 -4.84
N ILE A 304 9.02 -23.16 -3.81
CA ILE A 304 9.40 -21.74 -3.83
C ILE A 304 10.31 -21.45 -5.03
N VAL A 305 11.30 -22.30 -5.29
CA VAL A 305 12.21 -22.13 -6.44
C VAL A 305 11.46 -22.25 -7.76
N SER A 306 10.53 -23.20 -7.89
CA SER A 306 9.70 -23.34 -9.09
C SER A 306 8.78 -22.13 -9.31
N GLY A 307 8.16 -21.61 -8.24
CA GLY A 307 7.38 -20.39 -8.29
C GLY A 307 8.22 -19.16 -8.68
N SER A 308 9.43 -19.06 -8.13
CA SER A 308 10.40 -18.01 -8.44
C SER A 308 10.87 -18.07 -9.91
N ALA A 309 11.09 -19.28 -10.44
CA ALA A 309 11.45 -19.48 -11.84
C ALA A 309 10.36 -18.95 -12.78
N SER A 310 9.08 -19.12 -12.44
CA SER A 310 7.98 -18.59 -13.24
C SER A 310 7.97 -17.05 -13.37
N ILE A 311 8.52 -16.35 -12.37
CA ILE A 311 8.70 -14.89 -12.39
C ILE A 311 9.97 -14.54 -13.16
N ALA A 312 11.05 -15.28 -12.95
CA ALA A 312 12.33 -15.06 -13.63
C ALA A 312 12.23 -15.29 -15.14
N ASP A 313 11.48 -16.31 -15.58
CA ASP A 313 11.32 -16.67 -17.00
C ASP A 313 10.24 -15.86 -17.72
N ALA A 314 9.53 -14.95 -17.06
CA ALA A 314 8.60 -14.05 -17.73
C ALA A 314 9.33 -13.16 -18.75
N ASP A 315 8.74 -12.98 -19.95
CA ASP A 315 9.36 -12.29 -21.09
C ASP A 315 9.84 -10.86 -20.79
N CYS A 316 9.25 -10.23 -19.79
CA CYS A 316 9.61 -8.86 -19.41
C CYS A 316 10.69 -8.81 -18.30
N THR A 317 11.16 -9.93 -17.75
CA THR A 317 12.17 -9.92 -16.68
C THR A 317 13.54 -9.60 -17.25
N ARG A 318 14.16 -8.53 -16.73
CA ARG A 318 15.52 -8.14 -17.10
C ARG A 318 16.53 -9.22 -16.77
N GLU A 319 17.51 -9.45 -17.64
CA GLU A 319 18.52 -10.49 -17.47
C GLU A 319 19.30 -10.37 -16.15
N SER A 320 19.64 -9.14 -15.75
CA SER A 320 20.30 -8.88 -14.47
C SER A 320 19.44 -9.32 -13.27
N ARG A 321 18.14 -9.09 -13.36
CA ARG A 321 17.18 -9.48 -12.31
C ARG A 321 17.00 -10.99 -12.27
N LYS A 322 16.91 -11.62 -13.43
CA LYS A 322 16.83 -13.08 -13.59
C LYS A 322 18.02 -13.77 -12.92
N GLN A 323 19.24 -13.30 -13.21
CA GLN A 323 20.47 -13.86 -12.62
C GLN A 323 20.46 -13.74 -11.09
N LYS A 324 19.97 -12.63 -10.53
CA LYS A 324 19.87 -12.44 -9.09
C LYS A 324 18.85 -13.39 -8.46
N ILE A 325 17.66 -13.51 -9.05
CA ILE A 325 16.65 -14.47 -8.56
C ILE A 325 17.23 -15.89 -8.54
N VAL A 326 17.90 -16.30 -9.62
CA VAL A 326 18.55 -17.63 -9.70
C VAL A 326 19.63 -17.78 -8.65
N SER A 327 20.46 -16.75 -8.42
CA SER A 327 21.47 -16.75 -7.36
C SER A 327 20.85 -16.92 -5.97
N GLU A 328 19.80 -16.14 -5.65
CA GLU A 328 19.17 -16.24 -4.33
C GLU A 328 18.40 -17.55 -4.13
N CYS A 329 17.83 -18.15 -5.18
CA CYS A 329 17.29 -19.51 -5.11
C CYS A 329 18.36 -20.55 -4.73
N ASN A 330 19.56 -20.42 -5.32
CA ASN A 330 20.67 -21.31 -4.98
C ASN A 330 21.21 -21.06 -3.56
N ASN A 331 21.29 -19.79 -3.14
CA ASN A 331 21.67 -19.41 -1.79
C ASN A 331 20.69 -19.97 -0.75
N LEU A 332 19.38 -19.91 -1.02
CA LEU A 332 18.35 -20.48 -0.15
C LEU A 332 18.49 -22.00 -0.03
N ARG A 333 18.70 -22.69 -1.15
CA ARG A 333 18.96 -24.14 -1.14
C ARG A 333 20.21 -24.50 -0.31
N GLN A 334 21.29 -23.73 -0.47
CA GLN A 334 22.53 -23.96 0.27
C GLN A 334 22.32 -23.73 1.77
N ALA A 335 21.71 -22.62 2.17
CA ALA A 335 21.43 -22.31 3.57
C ALA A 335 20.54 -23.40 4.22
N LEU A 336 19.54 -23.91 3.51
CA LEU A 336 18.71 -25.03 3.98
C LEU A 336 19.53 -26.29 4.19
N GLN A 337 20.43 -26.67 3.25
CA GLN A 337 21.26 -27.87 3.39
C GLN A 337 22.24 -27.75 4.55
N GLU A 338 22.81 -26.57 4.77
CA GLU A 338 23.68 -26.30 5.92
C GLU A 338 22.90 -26.45 7.23
N LEU A 339 21.72 -25.86 7.35
CA LEU A 339 20.84 -25.99 8.53
C LEU A 339 20.44 -27.45 8.78
N LEU A 340 20.02 -28.17 7.76
CA LEU A 340 19.67 -29.60 7.89
C LEU A 340 20.86 -30.43 8.36
N SER A 341 22.08 -30.11 7.92
CA SER A 341 23.32 -30.74 8.41
C SER A 341 23.54 -30.49 9.90
N GLU A 342 23.28 -29.26 10.40
CA GLU A 342 23.43 -28.96 11.83
C GLU A 342 22.38 -29.67 12.68
N TYR A 343 21.11 -29.77 12.21
CA TYR A 343 20.10 -30.61 12.86
C TYR A 343 20.50 -32.07 12.95
N GLU A 344 21.13 -32.61 11.90
CA GLU A 344 21.61 -34.02 11.89
C GLU A 344 22.80 -34.24 12.82
N LYS A 345 23.73 -33.29 12.96
CA LYS A 345 24.86 -33.33 13.89
C LYS A 345 24.42 -33.24 15.35
N SER A 346 23.41 -32.46 15.65
CA SER A 346 22.88 -32.30 17.02
C SER A 346 22.10 -33.53 17.52
N ARG A 347 21.82 -34.50 16.67
CA ARG A 347 21.07 -35.71 17.03
C ARG A 347 21.87 -36.60 18.01
N GLY A 348 21.39 -36.64 19.26
CA GLY A 348 22.03 -37.51 20.31
C GLY A 348 22.96 -36.76 21.26
N HIS A 349 23.14 -35.44 21.12
CA HIS A 349 23.81 -34.60 22.10
C HIS A 349 22.81 -33.89 23.02
N TYR A 350 23.15 -33.84 24.33
CA TYR A 350 22.32 -33.16 25.34
C TYR A 350 22.45 -31.62 25.28
N ASP A 351 23.57 -31.11 24.76
CA ASP A 351 23.77 -29.68 24.54
C ASP A 351 23.25 -29.30 23.17
N VAL A 352 22.36 -28.31 23.15
CA VAL A 352 21.85 -27.68 21.90
C VAL A 352 23.01 -26.94 21.23
N ASN A 353 23.31 -27.30 19.99
CA ASN A 353 24.36 -26.64 19.22
C ASN A 353 23.91 -25.18 18.94
N ASP A 354 24.73 -24.21 19.36
CA ASP A 354 24.47 -22.75 19.11
C ASP A 354 24.44 -22.41 17.62
N ASP A 355 24.89 -23.31 16.74
CA ASP A 355 24.88 -23.13 15.28
C ASP A 355 23.47 -23.26 14.65
N ILE A 356 22.51 -23.97 15.29
CA ILE A 356 21.15 -24.16 14.78
C ILE A 356 20.40 -22.83 14.72
N PRO A 357 20.33 -22.00 15.79
CA PRO A 357 19.71 -20.69 15.72
C PRO A 357 20.33 -19.76 14.66
N LEU A 358 21.65 -19.87 14.45
CA LEU A 358 22.34 -19.12 13.40
C LEU A 358 21.94 -19.61 12.01
N GLY A 359 21.84 -20.94 11.81
CA GLY A 359 21.38 -21.53 10.55
C GLY A 359 19.93 -21.17 10.22
N ILE A 360 19.02 -21.14 11.22
CA ILE A 360 17.63 -20.69 11.04
C ILE A 360 17.61 -19.21 10.62
N ALA A 361 18.38 -18.36 11.31
CA ALA A 361 18.46 -16.94 10.98
C ALA A 361 18.99 -16.71 9.55
N GLU A 362 19.98 -17.52 9.10
CA GLU A 362 20.51 -17.45 7.74
C GLU A 362 19.49 -17.88 6.69
N VAL A 363 18.75 -18.98 6.93
CA VAL A 363 17.65 -19.41 6.03
C VAL A 363 16.57 -18.32 5.94
N HIS A 364 16.18 -17.74 7.08
CA HIS A 364 15.22 -16.62 7.09
C HIS A 364 15.72 -15.42 6.31
N ARG A 365 17.01 -15.08 6.45
CA ARG A 365 17.64 -13.99 5.71
C ARG A 365 17.57 -14.25 4.21
N LYS A 366 17.97 -15.47 3.76
CA LYS A 366 17.94 -15.83 2.33
C LYS A 366 16.53 -15.88 1.75
N ALA A 367 15.53 -16.34 2.53
CA ALA A 367 14.13 -16.28 2.13
C ALA A 367 13.63 -14.85 1.95
N LYS A 368 14.05 -13.92 2.83
CA LYS A 368 13.74 -12.48 2.70
C LYS A 368 14.43 -11.85 1.48
N ASP A 369 15.71 -12.17 1.25
CA ASP A 369 16.46 -11.67 0.10
C ASP A 369 15.78 -12.12 -1.21
N LEU A 370 15.41 -13.40 -1.32
CA LEU A 370 14.66 -13.91 -2.47
C LEU A 370 13.32 -13.18 -2.64
N ARG A 371 12.55 -13.03 -1.56
CA ARG A 371 11.26 -12.32 -1.57
C ARG A 371 11.40 -10.88 -2.07
N ARG A 372 12.46 -10.17 -1.67
CA ARG A 372 12.77 -8.82 -2.13
C ARG A 372 13.06 -8.77 -3.64
N HIS A 373 13.91 -9.67 -4.14
CA HIS A 373 14.25 -9.72 -5.57
C HIS A 373 13.03 -10.07 -6.43
N LEU A 374 12.16 -10.96 -5.95
CA LEU A 374 10.91 -11.30 -6.62
C LEU A 374 9.94 -10.11 -6.65
N ARG A 375 9.76 -9.39 -5.54
CA ARG A 375 8.94 -8.17 -5.50
C ARG A 375 9.45 -7.13 -6.48
N ARG A 376 10.77 -6.85 -6.49
CA ARG A 376 11.37 -5.89 -7.42
C ARG A 376 11.21 -6.31 -8.87
N ALA A 377 11.34 -7.60 -9.19
CA ALA A 377 11.07 -8.10 -10.54
C ALA A 377 9.62 -7.81 -10.97
N ILE A 378 8.65 -8.04 -10.09
CA ILE A 378 7.25 -7.72 -10.35
C ILE A 378 7.03 -6.22 -10.52
N VAL A 379 7.68 -5.38 -9.71
CA VAL A 379 7.61 -3.93 -9.85
C VAL A 379 8.23 -3.44 -11.16
N ASP A 380 9.33 -4.08 -11.63
CA ASP A 380 9.88 -3.84 -12.98
C ASP A 380 8.79 -4.07 -14.05
N HIS A 381 8.06 -5.21 -13.99
CA HIS A 381 6.97 -5.52 -14.91
C HIS A 381 5.81 -4.53 -14.83
N ILE A 382 5.42 -4.14 -13.61
CA ILE A 382 4.37 -3.14 -13.38
C ILE A 382 4.78 -1.80 -13.98
N SER A 383 6.00 -1.34 -13.69
CA SER A 383 6.52 -0.07 -14.17
C SER A 383 6.54 0.02 -15.71
N ASP A 384 6.85 -1.08 -16.39
CA ASP A 384 6.87 -1.13 -17.84
C ASP A 384 5.48 -1.31 -18.48
N ALA A 385 4.64 -2.20 -17.92
CA ALA A 385 3.34 -2.50 -18.51
C ALA A 385 2.33 -1.35 -18.31
N PHE A 386 2.39 -0.67 -17.15
CA PHE A 386 1.48 0.42 -16.79
C PHE A 386 2.05 1.81 -17.06
N LEU A 387 3.14 1.92 -17.82
CA LEU A 387 3.73 3.21 -18.21
C LEU A 387 2.80 4.01 -19.10
N ASP A 388 2.24 3.35 -20.10
CA ASP A 388 1.29 3.95 -21.05
C ASP A 388 0.11 3.01 -21.28
N THR A 389 -0.96 3.27 -20.58
CA THR A 389 -2.20 2.49 -20.65
C THR A 389 -3.23 3.07 -21.63
N LYS A 390 -2.97 4.26 -22.19
CA LYS A 390 -3.95 5.03 -22.98
C LYS A 390 -3.67 4.98 -24.48
N THR A 391 -2.41 5.15 -24.88
CA THR A 391 -2.01 5.30 -26.28
C THR A 391 -2.44 4.11 -27.15
N PRO A 392 -2.33 2.82 -26.75
CA PRO A 392 -2.73 1.70 -27.62
C PRO A 392 -4.22 1.76 -28.02
N LEU A 393 -5.11 2.16 -27.12
CA LEU A 393 -6.53 2.35 -27.44
C LEU A 393 -6.76 3.59 -28.31
N LEU A 394 -6.08 4.71 -28.02
CA LEU A 394 -6.23 5.93 -28.80
C LEU A 394 -5.79 5.73 -30.26
N LEU A 395 -4.68 5.03 -30.49
CA LEU A 395 -4.21 4.66 -31.83
C LEU A 395 -5.20 3.76 -32.57
N LEU A 396 -5.81 2.81 -31.86
CA LEU A 396 -6.87 1.97 -32.42
C LEU A 396 -8.08 2.80 -32.86
N ILE A 397 -8.52 3.75 -32.04
CA ILE A 397 -9.64 4.65 -32.35
C ILE A 397 -9.32 5.57 -33.53
N GLU A 398 -8.10 6.10 -33.59
CA GLU A 398 -7.65 6.95 -34.67
C GLU A 398 -7.58 6.17 -36.01
N ALA A 399 -7.05 4.95 -35.97
CA ALA A 399 -7.08 4.04 -37.12
C ALA A 399 -8.52 3.72 -37.59
N ALA A 400 -9.42 3.46 -36.64
CA ALA A 400 -10.83 3.22 -36.95
C ALA A 400 -11.51 4.44 -37.60
N LYS A 401 -11.22 5.64 -37.12
CA LYS A 401 -11.74 6.90 -37.70
C LYS A 401 -11.22 7.17 -39.10
N SER A 402 -10.03 6.66 -39.45
CA SER A 402 -9.52 6.78 -40.84
C SER A 402 -10.26 5.91 -41.82
N GLY A 403 -11.05 4.94 -41.41
CA GLY A 403 -11.77 3.99 -42.22
C GLY A 403 -10.89 2.92 -42.90
N ASP A 404 -9.60 2.84 -42.53
CA ASP A 404 -8.67 1.86 -43.09
C ASP A 404 -8.71 0.57 -42.25
N PHE A 405 -9.28 -0.49 -42.82
CA PHE A 405 -9.43 -1.80 -42.20
C PHE A 405 -8.09 -2.49 -41.87
N ASP A 406 -7.08 -2.32 -42.73
CA ASP A 406 -5.80 -3.01 -42.53
C ASP A 406 -5.01 -2.35 -41.41
N VAL A 407 -5.01 -1.03 -41.33
CA VAL A 407 -4.43 -0.29 -40.23
C VAL A 407 -5.20 -0.57 -38.92
N THR A 408 -6.53 -0.55 -38.96
CA THR A 408 -7.36 -0.87 -37.80
C THR A 408 -7.11 -2.30 -37.29
N ARG A 409 -6.96 -3.29 -38.20
CA ARG A 409 -6.63 -4.66 -37.82
C ARG A 409 -5.27 -4.77 -37.15
N LYS A 410 -4.27 -4.04 -37.66
CA LYS A 410 -2.93 -3.97 -37.06
C LYS A 410 -2.97 -3.37 -35.63
N GLN A 411 -3.65 -2.24 -35.50
CA GLN A 411 -3.78 -1.58 -34.18
C GLN A 411 -4.62 -2.39 -33.19
N SER A 412 -5.66 -3.08 -33.67
CA SER A 412 -6.46 -4.02 -32.86
C SER A 412 -5.61 -5.17 -32.31
N HIS A 413 -4.69 -5.70 -33.12
CA HIS A 413 -3.76 -6.74 -32.65
C HIS A 413 -2.83 -6.21 -31.57
N LEU A 414 -2.22 -5.03 -31.78
CA LEU A 414 -1.35 -4.38 -30.79
C LEU A 414 -2.09 -4.04 -29.49
N PHE A 415 -3.31 -3.52 -29.60
CA PHE A 415 -4.17 -3.25 -28.44
C PHE A 415 -4.48 -4.52 -27.64
N LYS A 416 -4.86 -5.62 -28.33
CA LYS A 416 -5.13 -6.91 -27.65
C LYS A 416 -3.87 -7.49 -26.98
N GLN A 417 -2.71 -7.35 -27.60
CA GLN A 417 -1.43 -7.76 -26.99
C GLN A 417 -1.16 -6.92 -25.73
N HIS A 418 -1.36 -5.61 -25.80
CA HIS A 418 -1.19 -4.73 -24.65
C HIS A 418 -2.18 -5.09 -23.53
N ALA A 419 -3.45 -5.33 -23.84
CA ALA A 419 -4.46 -5.76 -22.87
C ALA A 419 -4.07 -7.08 -22.19
N SER A 420 -3.62 -8.08 -22.96
CA SER A 420 -3.14 -9.36 -22.43
C SER A 420 -1.91 -9.18 -21.53
N LYS A 421 -1.00 -8.26 -21.87
CA LYS A 421 0.17 -7.94 -21.04
C LYS A 421 -0.25 -7.33 -19.69
N LEU A 422 -1.18 -6.36 -19.71
CA LEU A 422 -1.71 -5.75 -18.48
C LEU A 422 -2.32 -6.81 -17.54
N VAL A 423 -3.15 -7.69 -18.07
CA VAL A 423 -3.80 -8.78 -17.33
C VAL A 423 -2.76 -9.75 -16.76
N SER A 424 -1.78 -10.14 -17.58
CA SER A 424 -0.73 -11.09 -17.16
C SER A 424 0.12 -10.53 -16.03
N VAL A 425 0.54 -9.25 -16.12
CA VAL A 425 1.33 -8.57 -15.09
C VAL A 425 0.50 -8.38 -13.82
N ALA A 426 -0.79 -8.04 -13.94
CA ALA A 426 -1.70 -7.92 -12.81
C ALA A 426 -1.83 -9.24 -12.03
N ARG A 427 -2.04 -10.35 -12.74
CA ARG A 427 -2.09 -11.69 -12.13
C ARG A 427 -0.74 -12.10 -11.52
N LEU A 428 0.38 -11.70 -12.15
CA LEU A 428 1.71 -11.95 -11.60
C LEU A 428 1.94 -11.19 -10.30
N ALA A 429 1.49 -9.93 -10.20
CA ALA A 429 1.57 -9.12 -8.99
C ALA A 429 0.83 -9.77 -7.81
N CYS A 430 -0.30 -10.41 -8.05
CA CYS A 430 -1.07 -11.13 -7.03
C CYS A 430 -0.27 -12.27 -6.38
N LYS A 431 0.66 -12.93 -7.09
CA LYS A 431 1.44 -14.06 -6.55
C LYS A 431 2.34 -13.65 -5.38
N MET A 432 2.78 -12.39 -5.32
CA MET A 432 3.70 -11.85 -4.32
C MET A 432 3.04 -10.90 -3.32
N SER A 433 1.71 -10.83 -3.29
CA SER A 433 0.97 -9.99 -2.34
C SER A 433 0.36 -10.85 -1.21
N GLY A 434 0.44 -10.35 0.02
CA GLY A 434 -0.29 -10.87 1.17
C GLY A 434 -1.62 -10.15 1.43
N ASP A 435 -1.98 -9.20 0.58
CA ASP A 435 -3.18 -8.38 0.72
C ASP A 435 -4.36 -8.99 -0.02
N VAL A 436 -5.18 -9.69 0.72
CA VAL A 436 -6.35 -10.43 0.23
C VAL A 436 -7.36 -9.54 -0.49
N GLU A 437 -7.59 -8.32 0.03
CA GLU A 437 -8.56 -7.37 -0.54
C GLU A 437 -8.06 -6.81 -1.88
N GLY A 438 -6.79 -6.38 -1.92
CA GLY A 438 -6.15 -5.89 -3.14
C GLY A 438 -6.06 -6.95 -4.23
N ILE A 439 -5.70 -8.19 -3.87
CA ILE A 439 -5.67 -9.34 -4.79
C ILE A 439 -7.05 -9.57 -5.41
N SER A 440 -8.10 -9.53 -4.59
CA SER A 440 -9.48 -9.73 -5.05
C SER A 440 -9.89 -8.70 -6.11
N ILE A 441 -9.62 -7.42 -5.85
CA ILE A 441 -9.91 -6.34 -6.82
C ILE A 441 -9.12 -6.55 -8.12
N ILE A 442 -7.83 -6.85 -8.02
CA ILE A 442 -6.95 -7.03 -9.18
C ILE A 442 -7.43 -8.19 -10.04
N GLN A 443 -7.69 -9.36 -9.45
CA GLN A 443 -8.12 -10.54 -10.18
C GLN A 443 -9.46 -10.31 -10.87
N HIS A 444 -10.45 -9.77 -10.15
CA HIS A 444 -11.76 -9.46 -10.70
C HIS A 444 -11.66 -8.44 -11.86
N THR A 445 -10.90 -7.35 -11.67
CA THR A 445 -10.75 -6.31 -12.71
C THR A 445 -9.96 -6.83 -13.91
N ALA A 446 -8.95 -7.68 -13.69
CA ALA A 446 -8.19 -8.33 -14.75
C ALA A 446 -9.09 -9.23 -15.61
N ASP A 447 -9.95 -10.03 -14.99
CA ASP A 447 -10.93 -10.88 -15.70
C ASP A 447 -11.95 -10.06 -16.49
N GLN A 448 -12.37 -8.91 -15.95
CA GLN A 448 -13.24 -7.97 -16.68
C GLN A 448 -12.53 -7.35 -17.90
N LEU A 449 -11.27 -6.95 -17.75
CA LEU A 449 -10.49 -6.40 -18.87
C LEU A 449 -10.23 -7.44 -19.96
N GLU A 450 -9.97 -8.69 -19.59
CA GLU A 450 -9.77 -9.79 -20.54
C GLU A 450 -11.03 -10.02 -21.39
N LYS A 451 -12.22 -9.97 -20.78
CA LYS A 451 -13.51 -10.08 -21.49
C LYS A 451 -13.82 -8.83 -22.31
N LEU A 452 -13.44 -7.65 -21.85
CA LEU A 452 -13.75 -6.36 -22.49
C LEU A 452 -12.87 -6.08 -23.72
N ALA A 453 -11.61 -6.52 -23.73
CA ALA A 453 -10.67 -6.21 -24.80
C ALA A 453 -11.14 -6.61 -26.22
N PRO A 454 -11.72 -7.82 -26.45
CA PRO A 454 -12.27 -8.17 -27.77
C PRO A 454 -13.44 -7.27 -28.18
N GLU A 455 -14.30 -6.88 -27.23
CA GLU A 455 -15.48 -6.05 -27.49
C GLU A 455 -15.13 -4.61 -27.85
N VAL A 456 -14.08 -4.06 -27.20
CA VAL A 456 -13.49 -2.76 -27.59
C VAL A 456 -12.98 -2.78 -29.03
N ALA A 457 -12.32 -3.87 -29.41
CA ALA A 457 -11.86 -4.04 -30.79
C ALA A 457 -13.04 -4.16 -31.78
N ASP A 458 -14.11 -4.86 -31.41
CA ASP A 458 -15.31 -4.96 -32.24
C ASP A 458 -15.98 -3.60 -32.40
N ALA A 459 -16.05 -2.79 -31.33
CA ALA A 459 -16.55 -1.41 -31.41
C ALA A 459 -15.69 -0.54 -32.37
N ALA A 460 -14.36 -0.74 -32.37
CA ALA A 460 -13.47 -0.05 -33.30
C ALA A 460 -13.69 -0.52 -34.76
N PHE A 461 -13.90 -1.81 -35.01
CA PHE A 461 -14.23 -2.29 -36.36
C PHE A 461 -15.59 -1.81 -36.85
N LEU A 462 -16.56 -1.69 -35.95
CA LEU A 462 -17.85 -1.08 -36.29
C LEU A 462 -17.67 0.38 -36.71
N LEU A 463 -16.90 1.16 -35.95
CA LEU A 463 -16.55 2.54 -36.27
C LEU A 463 -15.78 2.64 -37.59
N CYS A 464 -14.81 1.76 -37.82
CA CYS A 464 -14.03 1.73 -39.08
C CYS A 464 -14.93 1.50 -40.32
N SER A 465 -16.02 0.74 -40.17
CA SER A 465 -16.93 0.44 -41.28
C SER A 465 -17.81 1.64 -41.65
N ASP A 466 -18.04 2.58 -40.76
CA ASP A 466 -18.84 3.79 -40.95
C ASP A 466 -18.35 4.91 -40.02
N PRO A 467 -17.19 5.55 -40.32
CA PRO A 467 -16.54 6.52 -39.42
C PRO A 467 -17.37 7.76 -39.11
N ASP A 468 -18.24 8.20 -40.02
CA ASP A 468 -19.08 9.37 -39.86
C ASP A 468 -20.37 9.10 -39.11
N ASN A 469 -20.66 7.84 -38.82
CA ASN A 469 -21.88 7.43 -38.15
C ASN A 469 -21.84 7.76 -36.67
N LYS A 470 -22.79 8.58 -36.23
CA LYS A 470 -22.88 9.06 -34.86
C LYS A 470 -23.08 7.94 -33.83
N THR A 471 -23.91 6.91 -34.17
CA THR A 471 -24.16 5.78 -33.24
C THR A 471 -22.94 4.85 -33.12
N ALA A 472 -22.16 4.65 -34.19
CA ALA A 472 -20.91 3.93 -34.14
C ALA A 472 -19.86 4.68 -33.29
N GLN A 473 -19.81 6.00 -33.40
CA GLN A 473 -18.95 6.86 -32.55
C GLN A 473 -19.36 6.81 -31.09
N GLU A 474 -20.65 6.96 -30.76
CA GLU A 474 -21.20 6.86 -29.42
C GLU A 474 -20.92 5.49 -28.79
N ASN A 475 -21.07 4.42 -29.58
CA ASN A 475 -20.72 3.05 -29.15
C ASN A 475 -19.22 2.92 -28.79
N MET A 476 -18.35 3.40 -29.68
CA MET A 476 -16.90 3.39 -29.42
C MET A 476 -16.53 4.22 -28.20
N ASP A 477 -17.12 5.40 -28.02
CA ASP A 477 -16.86 6.25 -26.86
C ASP A 477 -17.34 5.62 -25.55
N ALA A 478 -18.46 4.90 -25.56
CA ALA A 478 -18.93 4.13 -24.39
C ALA A 478 -17.95 3.02 -24.00
N PHE A 479 -17.48 2.23 -24.98
CA PHE A 479 -16.48 1.18 -24.75
C PHE A 479 -15.11 1.76 -24.33
N LYS A 480 -14.68 2.87 -24.94
CA LYS A 480 -13.47 3.60 -24.54
C LYS A 480 -13.54 4.05 -23.08
N LYS A 481 -14.65 4.65 -22.67
CA LYS A 481 -14.85 5.10 -21.28
C LYS A 481 -14.75 3.92 -20.33
N LEU A 482 -15.50 2.84 -20.59
CA LEU A 482 -15.47 1.65 -19.75
C LEU A 482 -14.06 1.04 -19.65
N TRP A 483 -13.33 0.99 -20.76
CA TRP A 483 -11.94 0.51 -20.77
C TRP A 483 -11.04 1.34 -19.88
N PHE A 484 -11.05 2.67 -20.02
CA PHE A 484 -10.24 3.54 -19.19
C PHE A 484 -10.61 3.44 -17.72
N ASP A 485 -11.89 3.34 -17.41
CA ASP A 485 -12.39 3.20 -16.06
C ASP A 485 -11.85 1.91 -15.42
N ARG A 486 -11.89 0.79 -16.13
CA ARG A 486 -11.36 -0.51 -15.65
C ARG A 486 -9.84 -0.52 -15.52
N VAL A 487 -9.11 0.05 -16.50
CA VAL A 487 -7.65 0.13 -16.45
C VAL A 487 -7.19 1.03 -15.29
N ASN A 488 -7.85 2.15 -15.06
CA ASN A 488 -7.54 3.02 -13.93
C ASN A 488 -7.78 2.30 -12.59
N LEU A 489 -8.90 1.56 -12.45
CA LEU A 489 -9.17 0.76 -11.26
C LEU A 489 -8.08 -0.31 -11.04
N LEU A 490 -7.71 -1.03 -12.10
CA LEU A 490 -6.63 -2.02 -12.05
C LEU A 490 -5.30 -1.38 -11.62
N THR A 491 -4.98 -0.21 -12.19
CA THR A 491 -3.76 0.53 -11.85
C THR A 491 -3.74 0.93 -10.37
N MET A 492 -4.83 1.51 -9.87
CA MET A 492 -4.95 1.87 -8.45
C MET A 492 -4.85 0.65 -7.52
N ALA A 493 -5.46 -0.47 -7.90
CA ALA A 493 -5.41 -1.69 -7.12
C ALA A 493 -4.00 -2.29 -7.10
N ILE A 494 -3.28 -2.29 -8.21
CA ILE A 494 -1.88 -2.72 -8.30
C ILE A 494 -0.98 -1.80 -7.46
N ASP A 495 -1.16 -0.50 -7.56
CA ASP A 495 -0.41 0.47 -6.75
C ASP A 495 -0.66 0.25 -5.25
N SER A 496 -1.87 -0.19 -4.86
CA SER A 496 -2.18 -0.47 -3.46
C SER A 496 -1.47 -1.70 -2.89
N ILE A 497 -1.15 -2.71 -3.67
CA ILE A 497 -0.41 -3.90 -3.23
C ILE A 497 1.10 -3.76 -3.41
N THR A 498 1.56 -2.74 -4.14
CA THR A 498 2.97 -2.48 -4.40
C THR A 498 3.57 -1.62 -3.29
N THR A 499 4.74 -1.97 -2.77
CA THR A 499 5.41 -1.13 -1.79
C THR A 499 5.96 0.12 -2.47
N LEU A 500 5.69 1.29 -1.88
CA LEU A 500 6.11 2.58 -2.44
C LEU A 500 7.63 2.67 -2.62
N ASP A 501 8.41 2.07 -1.70
CA ASP A 501 9.87 2.07 -1.78
C ASP A 501 10.41 1.24 -2.95
N ASP A 502 9.90 0.01 -3.14
CA ASP A 502 10.28 -0.81 -4.28
C ASP A 502 9.89 -0.12 -5.60
N PHE A 503 8.70 0.53 -5.64
CA PHE A 503 8.26 1.29 -6.82
C PHE A 503 9.18 2.46 -7.15
N LEU A 504 9.59 3.25 -6.14
CA LEU A 504 10.49 4.39 -6.33
C LEU A 504 11.90 3.92 -6.71
N ALA A 505 12.43 2.88 -6.05
CA ALA A 505 13.74 2.32 -6.36
C ALA A 505 13.82 1.79 -7.81
N VAL A 506 12.77 1.12 -8.26
CA VAL A 506 12.66 0.64 -9.65
C VAL A 506 12.51 1.81 -10.63
N SER A 507 11.70 2.82 -10.29
CA SER A 507 11.54 4.01 -11.13
C SER A 507 12.83 4.78 -11.31
N GLU A 508 13.64 4.94 -10.24
CA GLU A 508 14.99 5.52 -10.32
C GLU A 508 15.88 4.74 -11.31
N ALA A 509 15.93 3.40 -11.19
CA ALA A 509 16.73 2.56 -12.06
C ALA A 509 16.30 2.64 -13.53
N HIS A 510 14.97 2.62 -13.78
CA HIS A 510 14.43 2.69 -15.14
C HIS A 510 14.66 4.06 -15.80
N ILE A 511 14.62 5.18 -15.05
CA ILE A 511 14.97 6.51 -15.59
C ILE A 511 16.41 6.50 -16.12
N VAL A 512 17.32 5.82 -15.42
CA VAL A 512 18.73 5.68 -15.87
C VAL A 512 18.84 4.81 -17.11
N GLU A 513 18.11 3.69 -17.16
CA GLU A 513 18.08 2.82 -18.35
C GLU A 513 17.52 3.57 -19.57
N ASP A 514 16.39 4.26 -19.42
CA ASP A 514 15.80 5.07 -20.49
C ASP A 514 16.75 6.21 -20.93
N CYS A 515 17.49 6.83 -19.99
CA CYS A 515 18.52 7.81 -20.32
C CYS A 515 19.63 7.18 -21.19
N ASN A 516 20.11 5.99 -20.86
CA ASN A 516 21.12 5.28 -21.63
C ASN A 516 20.60 4.94 -23.06
N GLU A 517 19.33 4.55 -23.19
CA GLU A 517 18.69 4.35 -24.50
C GLU A 517 18.66 5.65 -25.34
N GLY A 518 18.33 6.78 -24.70
CA GLY A 518 18.38 8.10 -25.35
C GLY A 518 19.80 8.46 -25.81
N ILE A 519 20.81 8.23 -24.95
CA ILE A 519 22.23 8.43 -25.29
C ILE A 519 22.64 7.61 -26.50
N LEU A 520 22.23 6.33 -26.55
CA LEU A 520 22.50 5.49 -27.72
C LEU A 520 21.84 6.04 -29.01
N GLY A 521 20.63 6.60 -28.91
CA GLY A 521 20.00 7.27 -30.05
C GLY A 521 20.72 8.54 -30.51
N ILE A 522 21.34 9.30 -29.59
CA ILE A 522 22.12 10.50 -29.93
C ILE A 522 23.49 10.13 -30.52
N THR A 523 24.17 9.16 -29.93
CA THR A 523 25.56 8.81 -30.26
C THR A 523 25.66 7.91 -31.51
N SER A 524 24.60 7.19 -31.88
CA SER A 524 24.56 6.30 -33.05
C SER A 524 24.84 7.09 -34.32
N ASN A 525 25.69 6.50 -35.20
CA ASN A 525 25.99 7.09 -36.51
C ASN A 525 24.88 6.73 -37.48
N ALA A 526 24.28 7.73 -38.11
CA ALA A 526 23.31 7.55 -39.18
C ALA A 526 23.97 7.91 -40.55
N SER A 527 23.97 6.96 -41.48
CA SER A 527 24.48 7.16 -42.82
C SER A 527 23.33 7.39 -43.82
N THR A 528 22.10 7.06 -43.41
CA THR A 528 20.89 7.17 -44.21
C THR A 528 19.79 7.92 -43.47
N ALA A 529 18.81 8.46 -44.22
CA ALA A 529 17.64 9.14 -43.60
C ALA A 529 16.81 8.18 -42.73
N ASP A 530 16.72 6.90 -43.09
CA ASP A 530 15.99 5.90 -42.30
C ASP A 530 16.71 5.57 -40.99
N GLU A 531 18.04 5.50 -40.98
CA GLU A 531 18.83 5.32 -39.77
C GLU A 531 18.71 6.54 -38.83
N ASN A 532 18.72 7.76 -39.41
CA ASN A 532 18.50 8.98 -38.59
C ASN A 532 17.10 9.00 -38.01
N ARG A 533 16.09 8.58 -38.79
CA ARG A 533 14.72 8.45 -38.31
C ARG A 533 14.62 7.46 -37.17
N TYR A 534 15.26 6.31 -37.27
CA TYR A 534 15.30 5.32 -36.19
C TYR A 534 15.96 5.90 -34.92
N ASN A 535 17.06 6.63 -35.09
CA ASN A 535 17.80 7.22 -33.97
C ASN A 535 16.97 8.29 -33.25
N HIS A 536 16.30 9.21 -33.95
CA HIS A 536 15.48 10.24 -33.29
C HIS A 536 14.20 9.65 -32.69
N GLU A 537 13.56 8.63 -33.29
CA GLU A 537 12.44 7.90 -32.70
C GLU A 537 12.87 7.22 -31.38
N ARG A 538 14.11 6.69 -31.29
CA ARG A 538 14.66 6.11 -30.09
C ARG A 538 14.84 7.14 -28.98
N VAL A 539 15.34 8.34 -29.30
CA VAL A 539 15.45 9.44 -28.31
C VAL A 539 14.07 9.90 -27.85
N ASP A 540 13.10 10.04 -28.74
CA ASP A 540 11.74 10.43 -28.41
C ASP A 540 11.05 9.40 -27.51
N CYS A 541 11.19 8.11 -27.80
CA CYS A 541 10.68 7.04 -26.98
C CYS A 541 11.30 7.05 -25.57
N ALA A 542 12.62 7.21 -25.49
CA ALA A 542 13.34 7.29 -24.20
C ALA A 542 12.88 8.51 -23.38
N ALA A 543 12.76 9.67 -24.01
CA ALA A 543 12.28 10.90 -23.37
C ALA A 543 10.82 10.76 -22.89
N GLY A 544 9.97 10.14 -23.71
CA GLY A 544 8.58 9.83 -23.36
C GLY A 544 8.48 8.90 -22.16
N ALA A 545 9.34 7.86 -22.10
CA ALA A 545 9.41 6.92 -20.99
C ALA A 545 9.85 7.60 -19.69
N ILE A 546 10.92 8.40 -19.70
CA ILE A 546 11.40 9.15 -18.52
C ILE A 546 10.29 10.07 -17.99
N ARG A 547 9.66 10.85 -18.90
CA ARG A 547 8.55 11.73 -18.53
C ARG A 547 7.38 10.96 -17.92
N GLY A 548 6.98 9.87 -18.54
CA GLY A 548 5.87 9.04 -18.09
C GLY A 548 6.13 8.45 -16.70
N ARG A 549 7.33 7.92 -16.46
CA ARG A 549 7.73 7.38 -15.15
C ARG A 549 7.75 8.45 -14.07
N ALA A 550 8.33 9.61 -14.35
CA ALA A 550 8.38 10.71 -13.39
C ALA A 550 6.98 11.22 -13.01
N LEU A 551 6.05 11.34 -13.97
CA LEU A 551 4.66 11.70 -13.70
C LEU A 551 3.94 10.63 -12.89
N ARG A 552 4.14 9.35 -13.21
CA ARG A 552 3.56 8.24 -12.43
C ARG A 552 4.09 8.21 -10.99
N VAL A 553 5.37 8.51 -10.77
CA VAL A 553 5.93 8.70 -9.42
C VAL A 553 5.17 9.79 -8.67
N CYS A 554 4.91 10.92 -9.33
CA CYS A 554 4.13 12.00 -8.73
C CYS A 554 2.71 11.53 -8.34
N ASP A 555 2.01 10.82 -9.23
CA ASP A 555 0.63 10.38 -9.00
C ASP A 555 0.54 9.36 -7.85
N VAL A 556 1.46 8.39 -7.81
CA VAL A 556 1.49 7.36 -6.76
C VAL A 556 1.84 7.97 -5.39
N VAL A 557 2.81 8.90 -5.35
CA VAL A 557 3.21 9.55 -4.09
C VAL A 557 2.14 10.53 -3.60
N ASP A 558 1.50 11.29 -4.49
CA ASP A 558 0.39 12.17 -4.13
C ASP A 558 -0.77 11.36 -3.54
N ALA A 559 -1.17 10.25 -4.17
CA ALA A 559 -2.22 9.36 -3.67
C ALA A 559 -1.90 8.78 -2.27
N GLU A 560 -0.64 8.42 -2.03
CA GLU A 560 -0.19 7.97 -0.70
C GLU A 560 -0.25 9.08 0.35
N MET A 561 0.19 10.29 -0.02
CA MET A 561 0.19 11.44 0.89
C MET A 561 -1.22 11.96 1.17
N ASP A 562 -2.16 11.82 0.24
CA ASP A 562 -3.57 12.18 0.44
C ASP A 562 -4.27 11.22 1.43
N GLY A 563 -3.78 9.99 1.55
CA GLY A 563 -4.22 9.03 2.56
C GLY A 563 -3.70 9.28 3.99
N GLN A 564 -2.77 10.23 4.19
CA GLN A 564 -2.14 10.54 5.47
C GLN A 564 -2.69 11.82 6.09
N LEU A 565 -2.56 11.96 7.43
CA LEU A 565 -2.91 13.23 8.08
C LEU A 565 -1.92 14.34 7.67
N PRO A 566 -2.43 15.57 7.48
CA PRO A 566 -1.58 16.73 7.21
C PRO A 566 -0.53 16.90 8.31
N SER A 567 0.73 16.97 7.93
CA SER A 567 1.88 17.15 8.81
C SER A 567 3.00 17.86 8.05
N GLU A 568 4.01 18.34 8.74
CA GLU A 568 5.20 18.91 8.11
C GLU A 568 5.87 17.92 7.14
N TYR A 569 5.86 16.64 7.51
CA TYR A 569 6.34 15.56 6.66
C TYR A 569 5.56 15.45 5.34
N THR A 570 4.23 15.38 5.40
CA THR A 570 3.38 15.27 4.20
C THR A 570 3.51 16.47 3.30
N GLU A 571 3.66 17.68 3.86
CA GLU A 571 3.88 18.91 3.09
C GLU A 571 5.28 18.94 2.44
N ASN A 572 6.31 18.46 3.11
CA ASN A 572 7.65 18.36 2.53
C ASN A 572 7.69 17.39 1.34
N VAL A 573 7.07 16.21 1.47
CA VAL A 573 6.96 15.26 0.38
C VAL A 573 6.16 15.83 -0.78
N LYS A 574 4.97 16.42 -0.53
CA LYS A 574 4.17 17.08 -1.57
C LYS A 574 4.89 18.24 -2.23
N SER A 575 5.73 18.96 -1.50
CA SER A 575 6.56 20.03 -2.07
C SER A 575 7.58 19.46 -3.05
N ALA A 576 8.27 18.37 -2.70
CA ALA A 576 9.21 17.70 -3.60
C ALA A 576 8.49 17.15 -4.86
N VAL A 577 7.30 16.57 -4.71
CA VAL A 577 6.46 16.13 -5.83
C VAL A 577 6.07 17.28 -6.75
N ARG A 578 5.69 18.44 -6.20
CA ARG A 578 5.39 19.64 -7.00
C ARG A 578 6.60 20.14 -7.80
N VAL A 579 7.79 20.09 -7.21
CA VAL A 579 9.06 20.45 -7.90
C VAL A 579 9.31 19.48 -9.05
N LEU A 580 9.19 18.17 -8.82
CA LEU A 580 9.35 17.18 -9.88
C LEU A 580 8.33 17.43 -11.02
N ARG A 581 7.03 17.51 -10.70
CA ARG A 581 5.93 17.63 -11.68
C ARG A 581 6.00 18.94 -12.47
N ASN A 582 6.11 20.08 -11.78
CA ASN A 582 5.92 21.40 -12.40
C ASN A 582 7.21 22.01 -12.94
N GLN A 583 8.37 21.62 -12.43
CA GLN A 583 9.66 22.18 -12.85
C GLN A 583 10.47 21.15 -13.63
N ARG A 584 10.89 20.06 -13.02
CA ARG A 584 11.87 19.13 -13.61
C ARG A 584 11.33 18.40 -14.83
N VAL A 585 10.10 17.88 -14.75
CA VAL A 585 9.46 17.18 -15.88
C VAL A 585 9.15 18.18 -17.01
N ALA A 586 8.73 19.40 -16.70
CA ALA A 586 8.45 20.41 -17.70
C ALA A 586 9.73 20.87 -18.43
N GLU A 587 10.80 21.19 -17.67
CA GLU A 587 12.12 21.54 -18.19
C GLU A 587 12.69 20.43 -19.07
N PHE A 588 12.64 19.19 -18.58
CA PHE A 588 13.09 18.00 -19.32
C PHE A 588 12.33 17.82 -20.62
N SER A 589 10.98 17.90 -20.57
CA SER A 589 10.14 17.70 -21.76
C SER A 589 10.40 18.74 -22.85
N THR A 590 10.65 20.00 -22.47
CA THR A 590 10.97 21.07 -23.40
C THR A 590 12.32 20.79 -24.09
N ARG A 591 13.34 20.47 -23.30
CA ARG A 591 14.71 20.21 -23.83
C ARG A 591 14.75 18.94 -24.70
N ALA A 592 14.10 17.86 -24.24
CA ALA A 592 14.02 16.64 -25.03
C ALA A 592 13.28 16.84 -26.36
N GLY A 593 12.18 17.63 -26.36
CA GLY A 593 11.48 17.97 -27.59
C GLY A 593 12.33 18.81 -28.54
N GLU A 594 13.09 19.78 -28.04
CA GLU A 594 14.05 20.57 -28.84
C GLU A 594 15.15 19.67 -29.44
N LEU A 595 15.67 18.75 -28.67
CA LEU A 595 16.68 17.76 -29.11
C LEU A 595 16.15 16.87 -30.23
N VAL A 596 14.95 16.31 -30.07
CA VAL A 596 14.33 15.43 -31.10
C VAL A 596 14.13 16.20 -32.40
N VAL A 597 13.64 17.45 -32.35
CA VAL A 597 13.46 18.30 -33.53
C VAL A 597 14.79 18.64 -34.17
N LYS A 598 15.84 18.97 -33.41
CA LYS A 598 17.19 19.23 -33.94
C LYS A 598 17.75 17.98 -34.62
N GLN A 599 17.63 16.80 -33.97
CA GLN A 599 18.12 15.54 -34.55
C GLN A 599 17.36 15.15 -35.80
N GLN A 600 16.06 15.38 -35.86
CA GLN A 600 15.24 15.14 -37.06
C GLN A 600 15.69 15.99 -38.23
N ASN A 601 15.99 17.28 -38.00
CA ASN A 601 16.33 18.24 -39.05
C ASN A 601 17.81 18.12 -39.48
N ASP A 602 18.73 18.07 -38.52
CA ASP A 602 20.16 18.24 -38.78
C ASP A 602 21.01 17.00 -38.38
N GLY A 603 20.41 15.94 -37.81
CA GLY A 603 21.13 14.80 -37.22
C GLY A 603 22.11 14.08 -38.16
N LEU A 604 21.86 14.08 -39.49
CA LEU A 604 22.77 13.52 -40.49
C LEU A 604 24.08 14.31 -40.63
N ASN A 605 24.07 15.58 -40.25
CA ASN A 605 25.20 16.50 -40.37
C ASN A 605 25.93 16.75 -39.05
N TRP A 606 25.51 16.11 -37.98
CA TRP A 606 26.12 16.33 -36.67
C TRP A 606 27.58 15.87 -36.64
N THR A 607 28.45 16.76 -36.14
CA THR A 607 29.83 16.41 -35.82
C THR A 607 29.89 15.62 -34.52
N VAL A 608 31.05 15.08 -34.17
CA VAL A 608 31.27 14.40 -32.89
C VAL A 608 31.08 15.39 -31.74
N GLU A 609 31.52 16.62 -31.91
CA GLU A 609 31.41 17.69 -30.93
C GLU A 609 29.93 18.09 -30.69
N ASP A 610 29.10 18.13 -31.73
CA ASP A 610 27.66 18.39 -31.63
C ASP A 610 26.97 17.28 -30.87
N LYS A 611 27.27 16.00 -31.16
CA LYS A 611 26.73 14.84 -30.47
C LYS A 611 27.12 14.83 -28.99
N ASP A 612 28.37 15.15 -28.65
CA ASP A 612 28.84 15.21 -27.29
C ASP A 612 28.16 16.34 -26.50
N ALA A 613 27.94 17.50 -27.14
CA ALA A 613 27.22 18.61 -26.51
C ALA A 613 25.77 18.27 -26.19
N GLU A 614 25.01 17.74 -27.18
CA GLU A 614 23.61 17.36 -27.02
C GLU A 614 23.45 16.17 -26.05
N MET A 615 24.36 15.20 -26.08
CA MET A 615 24.42 14.09 -25.14
C MET A 615 24.60 14.61 -23.69
N ASN A 616 25.55 15.51 -23.46
CA ASN A 616 25.79 16.06 -22.13
C ASN A 616 24.59 16.87 -21.62
N GLU A 617 23.90 17.62 -22.49
CA GLU A 617 22.71 18.37 -22.12
C GLU A 617 21.54 17.41 -21.80
N PHE A 618 21.38 16.35 -22.57
CA PHE A 618 20.39 15.31 -22.30
C PHE A 618 20.64 14.60 -20.97
N ILE A 619 21.89 14.18 -20.71
CA ILE A 619 22.31 13.58 -19.46
C ILE A 619 22.01 14.50 -18.28
N ASN A 620 22.39 15.79 -18.38
CA ASN A 620 22.12 16.76 -17.30
C ASN A 620 20.62 16.90 -17.01
N SER A 621 19.79 16.94 -18.05
CA SER A 621 18.35 17.05 -17.86
C SER A 621 17.72 15.77 -17.27
N CYS A 622 18.20 14.59 -17.67
CA CYS A 622 17.82 13.30 -17.08
C CYS A 622 18.23 13.23 -15.59
N THR A 623 19.45 13.67 -15.28
CA THR A 623 19.97 13.68 -13.90
C THR A 623 19.12 14.55 -12.98
N LEU A 624 18.64 15.69 -13.45
CA LEU A 624 17.76 16.57 -12.66
C LEU A 624 16.40 15.89 -12.32
N VAL A 625 15.85 15.11 -13.26
CA VAL A 625 14.62 14.33 -13.01
C VAL A 625 14.91 13.19 -12.05
N HIS A 626 15.97 12.43 -12.27
CA HIS A 626 16.40 11.33 -11.41
C HIS A 626 16.64 11.80 -9.96
N ASP A 627 17.39 12.89 -9.78
CA ASP A 627 17.71 13.42 -8.45
C ASP A 627 16.45 13.90 -7.71
N ALA A 628 15.48 14.48 -8.45
CA ALA A 628 14.20 14.86 -7.84
C ALA A 628 13.37 13.64 -7.40
N VAL A 629 13.39 12.54 -8.15
CA VAL A 629 12.75 11.26 -7.74
C VAL A 629 13.46 10.70 -6.50
N LYS A 630 14.78 10.72 -6.49
CA LYS A 630 15.61 10.30 -5.36
C LYS A 630 15.35 11.16 -4.10
N GLU A 631 15.15 12.47 -4.27
CA GLU A 631 14.80 13.37 -3.17
C GLU A 631 13.42 13.02 -2.57
N ILE A 632 12.43 12.73 -3.41
CA ILE A 632 11.12 12.24 -2.95
C ILE A 632 11.28 10.94 -2.16
N ARG A 633 12.03 9.97 -2.69
CA ARG A 633 12.29 8.71 -1.99
C ARG A 633 12.99 8.94 -0.66
N HIS A 634 13.99 9.82 -0.61
CA HIS A 634 14.70 10.17 0.61
C HIS A 634 13.75 10.82 1.64
N ALA A 635 12.91 11.76 1.20
CA ALA A 635 11.93 12.40 2.06
C ALA A 635 10.93 11.38 2.66
N LEU A 636 10.51 10.39 1.87
CA LEU A 636 9.63 9.30 2.34
C LEU A 636 10.31 8.38 3.36
N LEU A 637 11.59 8.06 3.16
CA LEU A 637 12.38 7.22 4.07
C LEU A 637 12.62 7.87 5.43
N MET A 638 12.69 9.21 5.49
CA MET A 638 12.94 9.95 6.74
C MET A 638 11.85 9.76 7.79
N ASN A 639 10.64 9.34 7.42
CA ASN A 639 9.54 9.08 8.36
C ASN A 639 9.34 7.59 8.70
N ARG A 640 10.19 6.69 8.20
CA ARG A 640 10.09 5.25 8.51
C ARG A 640 10.57 4.95 9.92
N ASN A 641 9.83 4.09 10.63
CA ASN A 641 10.33 3.42 11.82
C ASN A 641 11.44 2.45 11.44
N MET A 642 12.53 2.46 12.20
CA MET A 642 13.65 1.50 12.05
C MET A 642 13.23 0.03 12.26
N GLN A 643 12.04 -0.23 12.80
CA GLN A 643 11.48 -1.59 12.94
C GLN A 643 10.76 -2.09 11.69
N ASP A 644 10.32 -1.16 10.82
CA ASP A 644 9.66 -1.48 9.54
C ASP A 644 10.66 -1.49 8.36
N VAL A 645 11.86 -1.03 8.61
CA VAL A 645 12.99 -1.27 7.72
C VAL A 645 13.35 -2.73 7.94
N ASP A 646 12.96 -3.60 7.02
CA ASP A 646 13.62 -4.89 6.87
C ASP A 646 15.11 -4.61 7.04
N SER A 647 15.83 -5.43 7.81
CA SER A 647 17.26 -5.28 8.10
C SER A 647 18.17 -5.18 6.86
N ASP A 648 17.59 -5.02 5.73
CA ASP A 648 18.04 -5.06 4.36
C ASP A 648 18.28 -3.68 3.74
N ASN A 649 18.39 -2.61 4.53
CA ASN A 649 19.05 -1.39 4.09
C ASN A 649 20.59 -1.57 4.03
N GLU A 650 21.05 -2.70 3.56
CA GLU A 650 22.20 -2.70 2.70
C GLU A 650 21.75 -1.97 1.43
N TYR A 651 22.17 -0.74 1.30
CA TYR A 651 22.28 -0.05 0.01
C TYR A 651 23.17 -0.92 -0.84
N GLU A 652 22.58 -1.95 -1.43
CA GLU A 652 23.32 -2.77 -2.36
C GLU A 652 23.72 -1.92 -3.54
N GLU A 653 24.97 -2.02 -3.84
CA GLU A 653 25.69 -1.66 -5.04
C GLU A 653 24.96 -1.98 -6.36
N ASP A 654 23.73 -2.42 -6.35
CA ASP A 654 22.95 -2.82 -7.52
C ASP A 654 22.47 -1.68 -8.40
N GLY A 655 22.38 -0.46 -7.86
CA GLY A 655 22.27 0.76 -8.64
C GLY A 655 23.62 1.28 -9.13
N GLN A 656 24.73 0.72 -8.67
CA GLN A 656 26.07 1.27 -8.95
C GLN A 656 26.56 1.09 -10.38
N THR A 657 26.05 0.15 -11.15
CA THR A 657 26.54 -0.04 -12.52
C THR A 657 25.97 0.92 -13.55
N ALA A 658 24.79 1.49 -13.33
CA ALA A 658 24.17 2.39 -14.32
C ALA A 658 24.04 3.85 -13.83
N VAL A 659 23.66 4.08 -12.55
CA VAL A 659 23.63 5.44 -11.97
C VAL A 659 25.01 6.03 -11.80
N ASP A 660 26.00 5.20 -11.48
CA ASP A 660 27.42 5.57 -11.48
C ASP A 660 27.90 6.10 -12.84
N THR A 661 27.21 5.78 -13.95
CA THR A 661 27.59 6.29 -15.26
C THR A 661 27.05 7.72 -15.50
N ILE A 662 25.88 8.09 -14.94
CA ILE A 662 25.29 9.43 -15.12
C ILE A 662 25.78 10.41 -14.06
N SER A 663 25.74 10.05 -12.77
CA SER A 663 26.35 10.85 -11.69
C SER A 663 27.85 10.96 -11.81
N LYS A 664 28.52 9.92 -12.35
CA LYS A 664 29.99 9.95 -12.56
C LYS A 664 30.43 10.94 -13.59
N VAL A 665 29.59 11.43 -14.50
CA VAL A 665 30.02 12.46 -15.47
C VAL A 665 29.96 13.87 -14.87
N SER A 666 29.00 14.21 -13.98
CA SER A 666 28.97 15.53 -13.35
C SER A 666 29.66 15.57 -11.98
N ASP A 667 29.55 14.54 -11.15
CA ASP A 667 30.29 14.45 -9.88
C ASP A 667 31.71 13.91 -10.06
N GLN A 668 32.00 13.12 -11.11
CA GLN A 668 33.36 12.70 -11.43
C GLN A 668 34.29 13.84 -11.80
N GLU A 669 33.82 14.94 -12.37
CA GLU A 669 34.70 16.09 -12.56
C GLU A 669 35.06 16.76 -11.23
N ASN A 670 34.17 16.83 -10.25
CA ASN A 670 34.42 17.36 -8.93
C ASN A 670 35.05 16.34 -7.96
N GLN A 671 34.61 15.07 -7.95
CA GLN A 671 35.24 13.99 -7.19
C GLN A 671 36.55 13.51 -7.81
N GLN A 672 36.68 13.46 -9.13
CA GLN A 672 37.92 13.12 -9.80
C GLN A 672 38.98 14.18 -9.59
N ARG A 673 38.67 15.47 -9.37
CA ARG A 673 39.65 16.50 -9.01
C ARG A 673 40.16 16.32 -7.59
N LEU A 674 39.37 15.85 -6.64
CA LEU A 674 39.74 15.60 -5.25
C LEU A 674 40.31 14.19 -5.00
N MET A 675 39.81 13.16 -5.70
CA MET A 675 40.23 11.76 -5.52
C MET A 675 41.24 11.24 -6.53
N ARG A 676 41.49 11.91 -7.66
CA ARG A 676 42.44 11.45 -8.71
C ARG A 676 43.87 11.32 -8.27
N ARG A 677 44.22 11.83 -7.08
CA ARG A 677 45.60 11.79 -6.55
C ARG A 677 45.82 10.78 -5.43
N LEU A 678 44.82 10.06 -4.98
CA LEU A 678 44.99 9.01 -3.96
C LEU A 678 45.12 7.64 -4.60
N PRO A 679 46.07 6.80 -4.18
CA PRO A 679 46.14 5.40 -4.59
C PRO A 679 44.88 4.63 -4.25
N GLU A 680 44.50 3.65 -5.07
CA GLU A 680 43.26 2.83 -4.86
C GLU A 680 43.24 2.10 -3.50
N GLU A 681 44.39 1.72 -2.98
CA GLU A 681 44.50 1.12 -1.65
C GLU A 681 44.13 2.10 -0.52
N GLU A 682 44.37 3.39 -0.71
CA GLU A 682 44.03 4.41 0.29
C GLU A 682 42.55 4.75 0.25
N LYS A 683 41.94 4.75 -0.93
CA LYS A 683 40.50 4.89 -1.09
C LYS A 683 39.75 3.74 -0.41
N LYS A 684 40.23 2.51 -0.57
CA LYS A 684 39.63 1.32 0.10
C LYS A 684 39.74 1.42 1.63
N LYS A 685 40.81 1.96 2.17
CA LYS A 685 40.98 2.17 3.62
C LYS A 685 40.02 3.21 4.16
N ILE A 686 39.80 4.33 3.46
CA ILE A 686 38.82 5.35 3.84
C ILE A 686 37.40 4.75 3.79
N GLN A 687 37.06 4.04 2.73
CA GLN A 687 35.74 3.40 2.59
C GLN A 687 35.51 2.39 3.71
N ALA A 688 36.44 1.55 4.04
CA ALA A 688 36.34 0.61 5.16
C ALA A 688 36.09 1.31 6.52
N GLN A 689 36.74 2.46 6.77
CA GLN A 689 36.47 3.23 8.00
C GLN A 689 35.07 3.86 8.00
N ILE A 690 34.59 4.31 6.86
CA ILE A 690 33.23 4.86 6.70
C ILE A 690 32.19 3.77 6.97
N ASP A 691 32.40 2.56 6.45
CA ASP A 691 31.48 1.45 6.66
C ASP A 691 31.41 1.05 8.14
N ILE A 692 32.56 1.03 8.83
CA ILE A 692 32.58 0.83 10.29
C ILE A 692 31.88 1.98 11.02
N PHE A 693 32.00 3.23 10.56
CA PHE A 693 31.30 4.38 11.14
C PHE A 693 29.77 4.24 10.96
N LYS A 694 29.29 3.82 9.79
CA LYS A 694 27.87 3.56 9.52
C LYS A 694 27.29 2.51 10.46
N VAL A 695 28.02 1.41 10.72
CA VAL A 695 27.59 0.41 11.71
C VAL A 695 27.42 1.02 13.10
N THR A 696 28.36 1.89 13.50
CA THR A 696 28.28 2.58 14.80
C THR A 696 27.13 3.57 14.83
N GLN A 697 26.86 4.26 13.72
CA GLN A 697 25.71 5.14 13.54
C GLN A 697 24.40 4.39 13.68
N THR A 698 24.23 3.26 12.99
CA THR A 698 23.02 2.43 13.09
C THR A 698 22.78 1.95 14.53
N ARG A 699 23.84 1.61 15.24
CA ARG A 699 23.75 1.26 16.67
C ARG A 699 23.31 2.45 17.52
N PHE A 700 23.83 3.66 17.25
CA PHE A 700 23.42 4.89 17.92
C PHE A 700 21.94 5.17 17.68
N GLU A 701 21.50 5.18 16.44
CA GLU A 701 20.12 5.44 16.07
C GLU A 701 19.16 4.46 16.75
N ARG A 702 19.51 3.17 16.79
CA ARG A 702 18.72 2.14 17.49
C ARG A 702 18.59 2.41 19.00
N GLU A 703 19.62 2.93 19.63
CA GLU A 703 19.62 3.16 21.07
C GLU A 703 18.99 4.50 21.46
N VAL A 704 19.05 5.50 20.61
CA VAL A 704 18.57 6.86 20.88
C VAL A 704 17.15 7.06 20.33
N ALA A 705 16.82 6.52 19.17
CA ALA A 705 15.49 6.69 18.53
C ALA A 705 14.32 6.09 19.31
N LYS A 706 14.59 5.21 20.28
CA LYS A 706 13.54 4.68 21.18
C LYS A 706 13.02 5.71 22.19
N TRP A 707 13.70 6.85 22.34
CA TRP A 707 13.36 7.88 23.30
C TRP A 707 12.76 9.11 22.62
N ASP A 708 11.75 9.69 23.26
CA ASP A 708 11.16 10.95 22.83
C ASP A 708 12.09 12.12 23.19
N GLU A 709 12.28 13.04 22.28
CA GLU A 709 13.07 14.26 22.49
C GLU A 709 12.38 15.24 23.44
N THR A 710 11.05 15.14 23.60
CA THR A 710 10.25 16.05 24.42
C THR A 710 10.58 15.89 25.90
N GLY A 711 11.20 16.89 26.49
CA GLY A 711 11.59 16.88 27.91
C GLY A 711 12.86 16.07 28.23
N ASN A 712 13.69 15.76 27.19
CA ASN A 712 14.95 15.05 27.35
C ASN A 712 16.08 15.69 26.55
N ASP A 713 16.72 16.71 27.17
CA ASP A 713 17.83 17.45 26.54
C ASP A 713 19.05 16.58 26.22
N ILE A 714 19.22 15.44 26.92
CA ILE A 714 20.30 14.48 26.58
C ILE A 714 20.07 13.87 25.22
N ILE A 715 18.83 13.46 24.91
CA ILE A 715 18.47 12.86 23.61
C ILE A 715 18.59 13.90 22.50
N VAL A 716 18.10 15.13 22.74
CA VAL A 716 18.22 16.24 21.78
C VAL A 716 19.69 16.51 21.44
N LEU A 717 20.56 16.64 22.44
CA LEU A 717 21.99 16.89 22.22
C LEU A 717 22.69 15.72 21.54
N ALA A 718 22.35 14.47 21.92
CA ALA A 718 22.89 13.28 21.30
C ALA A 718 22.56 13.20 19.80
N ASN A 719 21.30 13.45 19.42
CA ASN A 719 20.84 13.47 18.02
C ASN A 719 21.51 14.61 17.24
N HIS A 720 21.63 15.79 17.83
CA HIS A 720 22.29 16.93 17.21
C HIS A 720 23.78 16.63 16.94
N MET A 721 24.51 16.09 17.90
CA MET A 721 25.90 15.69 17.73
C MET A 721 26.06 14.62 16.65
N CYS A 722 25.17 13.62 16.61
CA CYS A 722 25.21 12.59 15.57
C CYS A 722 25.05 13.18 14.17
N LYS A 723 24.07 14.07 13.97
CA LYS A 723 23.85 14.75 12.68
C LYS A 723 25.07 15.54 12.21
N ILE A 724 25.72 16.26 13.10
CA ILE A 724 26.93 17.02 12.74
C ILE A 724 28.08 16.07 12.38
N MET A 725 28.27 14.98 13.14
CA MET A 725 29.33 13.99 12.83
C MET A 725 29.10 13.31 11.48
N MET A 726 27.83 13.05 11.11
CA MET A 726 27.50 12.56 9.76
C MET A 726 27.93 13.56 8.69
N ASN A 727 27.55 14.82 8.83
CA ASN A 727 27.93 15.87 7.88
C ASN A 727 29.46 15.99 7.73
N MET A 728 30.20 15.84 8.82
CA MET A 728 31.66 15.86 8.80
C MET A 728 32.25 14.62 8.12
N THR A 729 31.63 13.46 8.32
CA THR A 729 32.03 12.20 7.64
C THR A 729 31.74 12.28 6.15
N ASP A 730 30.59 12.81 5.76
CA ASP A 730 30.23 13.02 4.35
C ASP A 730 31.17 14.03 3.67
N PHE A 731 31.63 15.08 4.37
CA PHE A 731 32.64 15.98 3.85
C PHE A 731 33.95 15.28 3.47
N THR A 732 34.34 14.22 4.21
CA THR A 732 35.58 13.44 3.85
C THR A 732 35.40 12.67 2.54
N ARG A 733 34.18 12.47 2.09
CA ARG A 733 33.84 11.86 0.80
C ARG A 733 33.63 12.88 -0.32
N GLY A 734 33.72 14.18 0.00
CA GLY A 734 33.38 15.26 -0.93
C GLY A 734 31.86 15.47 -1.08
N CYS A 735 31.05 14.86 -0.21
CA CYS A 735 29.58 14.92 -0.21
C CYS A 735 29.06 15.72 1.00
N GLY A 736 27.74 15.96 1.04
CA GLY A 736 27.08 16.58 2.19
C GLY A 736 27.02 18.11 2.15
N PRO A 737 26.43 18.72 3.22
CA PRO A 737 26.17 20.16 3.26
C PRO A 737 27.42 21.02 3.52
N LEU A 738 28.47 20.44 4.09
CA LEU A 738 29.73 21.15 4.37
C LEU A 738 30.55 21.30 3.09
N LYS A 739 30.85 22.53 2.69
CA LYS A 739 31.56 22.85 1.42
C LYS A 739 33.00 23.23 1.62
N THR A 740 33.35 23.78 2.77
CA THR A 740 34.69 24.33 3.04
C THR A 740 35.30 23.74 4.32
N THR A 741 36.63 23.82 4.44
CA THR A 741 37.35 23.43 5.66
C THR A 741 36.90 24.28 6.86
N MET A 742 36.52 25.55 6.64
CA MET A 742 35.94 26.39 7.68
C MET A 742 34.60 25.91 8.19
N ASP A 743 33.79 25.29 7.34
CA ASP A 743 32.50 24.66 7.75
C ASP A 743 32.74 23.44 8.65
N VAL A 744 33.80 22.67 8.36
CA VAL A 744 34.21 21.53 9.22
C VAL A 744 34.70 22.00 10.59
N ILE A 745 35.46 23.12 10.64
CA ILE A 745 35.92 23.70 11.89
C ILE A 745 34.74 24.21 12.72
N LYS A 746 33.78 24.89 12.10
CA LYS A 746 32.55 25.33 12.76
C LYS A 746 31.75 24.16 13.28
N ALA A 747 31.58 23.10 12.47
CA ALA A 747 30.91 21.87 12.87
C ALA A 747 31.61 21.20 14.06
N ALA A 748 32.94 21.14 14.09
CA ALA A 748 33.68 20.61 15.23
C ALA A 748 33.53 21.47 16.49
N GLN A 749 33.45 22.80 16.37
CA GLN A 749 33.16 23.71 17.47
C GLN A 749 31.74 23.51 18.02
N GLU A 750 30.76 23.29 17.13
CA GLU A 750 29.39 23.05 17.49
C GLU A 750 29.22 21.70 18.22
N ILE A 751 29.93 20.65 17.79
CA ILE A 751 30.02 19.36 18.51
C ILE A 751 30.65 19.59 19.90
N SER A 752 31.72 20.36 20.01
CA SER A 752 32.38 20.62 21.27
C SER A 752 31.45 21.35 22.25
N THR A 753 30.68 22.32 21.76
CA THR A 753 29.70 23.06 22.55
C THR A 753 28.56 22.15 23.02
N SER A 754 28.04 21.30 22.15
CA SER A 754 27.00 20.32 22.44
C SER A 754 27.48 19.23 23.41
N GLY A 755 28.74 18.76 23.22
CA GLY A 755 29.40 17.83 24.14
C GLY A 755 29.59 18.40 25.54
N SER A 756 29.92 19.70 25.68
CA SER A 756 30.04 20.39 26.96
C SER A 756 28.69 20.48 27.68
N LYS A 757 27.62 20.81 26.98
CA LYS A 757 26.26 20.82 27.53
C LYS A 757 25.81 19.41 27.97
N LEU A 758 26.09 18.40 27.15
CA LEU A 758 25.79 17.00 27.49
C LEU A 758 26.58 16.55 28.73
N ASN A 759 27.84 16.95 28.87
CA ASN A 759 28.67 16.70 30.04
C ASN A 759 28.05 17.32 31.32
N GLU A 760 27.59 18.55 31.23
CA GLU A 760 27.00 19.28 32.35
C GLU A 760 25.69 18.60 32.84
N LEU A 761 24.79 18.24 31.90
CA LEU A 761 23.56 17.54 32.21
C LEU A 761 23.79 16.14 32.78
N ALA A 762 24.66 15.36 32.17
CA ALA A 762 24.98 14.02 32.64
C ALA A 762 25.70 14.01 33.98
N LYS A 763 26.53 15.02 34.28
CA LYS A 763 27.15 15.22 35.60
C LYS A 763 26.10 15.48 36.67
N GLN A 764 25.15 16.35 36.40
CA GLN A 764 24.02 16.61 37.33
C GLN A 764 23.18 15.35 37.59
N ILE A 765 22.97 14.50 36.61
CA ILE A 765 22.29 13.21 36.77
C ILE A 765 23.15 12.24 37.59
N GLY A 766 24.44 12.17 37.31
CA GLY A 766 25.38 11.34 38.09
C GLY A 766 25.40 11.71 39.58
N ASP A 767 25.37 13.03 39.91
CA ASP A 767 25.31 13.50 41.29
C ASP A 767 24.01 13.16 42.00
N GLN A 768 22.91 12.96 41.30
CA GLN A 768 21.62 12.51 41.81
C GLN A 768 21.52 10.99 41.97
N SER A 769 22.46 10.21 41.43
CA SER A 769 22.45 8.75 41.52
C SER A 769 22.81 8.27 42.94
N ALA A 770 22.07 7.28 43.41
CA ALA A 770 22.36 6.62 44.68
C ALA A 770 23.46 5.57 44.57
N ASP A 771 23.71 5.06 43.33
CA ASP A 771 24.68 4.02 43.08
C ASP A 771 26.05 4.62 42.66
N SER A 772 27.06 4.27 43.40
CA SER A 772 28.44 4.74 43.18
C SER A 772 29.04 4.21 41.89
N GLN A 773 28.74 2.95 41.52
CA GLN A 773 29.25 2.33 40.33
C GLN A 773 28.66 3.00 39.06
N THR A 774 27.34 3.16 39.04
CA THR A 774 26.66 3.83 37.91
C THR A 774 27.12 5.28 37.74
N LYS A 775 27.39 5.99 38.86
CA LYS A 775 27.96 7.33 38.85
C LYS A 775 29.36 7.34 38.22
N ASN A 776 30.24 6.42 38.62
CA ASN A 776 31.61 6.32 38.10
C ASN A 776 31.62 5.98 36.62
N ASP A 777 30.76 5.02 36.20
CA ASP A 777 30.63 4.65 34.80
C ASP A 777 30.17 5.84 33.95
N LEU A 778 29.16 6.57 34.40
CA LEU A 778 28.68 7.78 33.74
C LEU A 778 29.75 8.84 33.61
N MET A 779 30.52 9.08 34.69
CA MET A 779 31.65 10.05 34.68
C MET A 779 32.77 9.63 33.74
N ALA A 780 33.07 8.33 33.64
CA ALA A 780 34.04 7.79 32.70
C ALA A 780 33.63 8.04 31.23
N TYR A 781 32.36 7.77 30.90
CA TYR A 781 31.85 8.00 29.53
C TYR A 781 31.83 9.49 29.16
N ILE A 782 31.46 10.36 30.11
CA ILE A 782 31.50 11.81 29.94
C ILE A 782 32.94 12.31 29.70
N ALA A 783 33.92 11.81 30.45
CA ALA A 783 35.33 12.15 30.22
C ALA A 783 35.80 11.75 28.81
N GLN A 784 35.33 10.61 28.30
CA GLN A 784 35.60 10.20 26.92
C GLN A 784 34.98 11.15 25.90
N ILE A 785 33.75 11.63 26.11
CA ILE A 785 33.10 12.61 25.24
C ILE A 785 33.96 13.88 25.15
N VAL A 786 34.38 14.43 26.30
CA VAL A 786 35.22 15.62 26.34
C VAL A 786 36.54 15.44 25.60
N LEU A 787 37.17 14.26 25.79
CA LEU A 787 38.43 13.92 25.09
C LEU A 787 38.23 13.85 23.57
N TYR A 788 37.19 13.15 23.11
CA TYR A 788 36.97 13.00 21.67
C TYR A 788 36.47 14.30 21.02
N CYS A 789 35.74 15.17 21.73
CA CYS A 789 35.42 16.52 21.26
C CYS A 789 36.67 17.36 21.07
N GLN A 790 37.62 17.28 21.99
CA GLN A 790 38.91 17.98 21.88
C GLN A 790 39.74 17.42 20.69
N GLN A 791 39.81 16.10 20.55
CA GLN A 791 40.50 15.47 19.43
C GLN A 791 39.90 15.86 18.08
N LEU A 792 38.56 15.87 17.96
CA LEU A 792 37.86 16.33 16.76
C LEU A 792 38.17 17.80 16.42
N ASN A 793 38.19 18.66 17.43
CA ASN A 793 38.54 20.06 17.25
C ASN A 793 40.00 20.25 16.79
N ILE A 794 40.94 19.47 17.35
CA ILE A 794 42.34 19.47 16.92
C ILE A 794 42.46 18.96 15.48
N CYS A 795 41.87 17.80 15.18
CA CYS A 795 41.92 17.21 13.83
C CYS A 795 41.30 18.13 12.76
N SER A 796 40.23 18.86 13.10
CA SER A 796 39.60 19.80 12.17
C SER A 796 40.49 21.03 11.89
N LYS A 797 41.26 21.49 12.88
CA LYS A 797 42.17 22.63 12.74
C LYS A 797 43.42 22.25 11.97
N VAL A 798 43.98 21.06 12.20
CA VAL A 798 45.17 20.59 11.48
C VAL A 798 44.89 20.47 9.97
N LYS A 799 43.64 20.24 9.57
CA LYS A 799 43.22 20.30 8.15
C LYS A 799 43.11 21.72 7.61
N ALA A 800 43.01 22.74 8.44
CA ALA A 800 42.91 24.12 7.99
C ALA A 800 44.25 24.72 7.54
N ASP A 801 45.39 24.10 7.87
CA ASP A 801 46.72 24.45 7.36
C ASP A 801 47.03 23.92 5.95
N VAL A 802 46.03 23.73 5.15
CA VAL A 802 46.15 23.29 3.75
C VAL A 802 46.64 24.47 2.91
N GLN A 803 47.81 24.32 2.34
CA GLN A 803 48.41 25.29 1.46
C GLN A 803 47.60 25.47 0.18
N GLN A 804 47.26 26.73 -0.10
CA GLN A 804 46.67 27.13 -1.38
C GLN A 804 47.83 27.13 -2.41
N VAL A 805 47.90 26.11 -3.26
CA VAL A 805 48.85 26.07 -4.39
C VAL A 805 48.05 26.35 -5.65
N GLY A 806 48.12 27.61 -6.10
CA GLY A 806 47.35 28.12 -7.22
C GLY A 806 45.84 28.29 -6.87
N ASN A 807 44.99 28.04 -7.81
CA ASN A 807 43.52 28.14 -7.61
C ASN A 807 42.88 26.84 -7.04
N GLU A 808 43.66 25.88 -6.61
CA GLU A 808 43.21 24.58 -6.09
C GLU A 808 43.61 24.41 -4.61
N LEU A 809 42.64 24.03 -3.79
CA LEU A 809 42.83 23.59 -2.41
C LEU A 809 43.28 22.12 -2.42
N VAL A 810 44.58 21.88 -2.11
CA VAL A 810 45.14 20.52 -2.01
C VAL A 810 44.98 20.01 -0.59
N VAL A 811 44.11 19.04 -0.37
CA VAL A 811 43.98 18.30 0.89
C VAL A 811 45.15 17.33 0.99
N SER A 812 46.16 17.68 1.72
CA SER A 812 47.26 16.78 2.04
C SER A 812 46.91 15.99 3.29
N GLY A 813 46.54 14.71 3.11
CA GLY A 813 46.60 13.79 4.23
C GLY A 813 45.40 12.85 4.40
N LEU A 814 45.60 11.64 3.91
CA LEU A 814 44.81 10.42 4.24
C LEU A 814 44.64 10.27 5.76
N ASP A 815 45.71 10.47 6.51
CA ASP A 815 45.75 10.32 7.97
C ASP A 815 44.79 11.28 8.69
N SER A 816 44.64 12.51 8.18
CA SER A 816 43.68 13.47 8.77
C SER A 816 42.21 13.09 8.53
N ALA A 817 41.89 12.55 7.35
CA ALA A 817 40.53 12.08 7.07
C ALA A 817 40.20 10.83 7.89
N MET A 818 41.12 9.88 7.95
CA MET A 818 40.96 8.68 8.77
C MET A 818 40.86 9.00 10.26
N SER A 819 41.66 9.93 10.78
CA SER A 819 41.59 10.39 12.17
C SER A 819 40.27 11.07 12.49
N LEU A 820 39.73 11.85 11.56
CA LEU A 820 38.44 12.52 11.72
C LEU A 820 37.29 11.52 11.79
N ILE A 821 37.24 10.52 10.90
CA ILE A 821 36.24 9.46 10.90
C ILE A 821 36.36 8.59 12.16
N GLN A 822 37.59 8.23 12.57
CA GLN A 822 37.83 7.43 13.76
C GLN A 822 37.39 8.16 15.05
N ASN A 823 37.69 9.47 15.16
CA ASN A 823 37.26 10.26 16.31
C ASN A 823 35.77 10.48 16.34
N ALA A 824 35.11 10.66 15.18
CA ALA A 824 33.66 10.73 15.09
C ALA A 824 33.02 9.42 15.54
N LYS A 825 33.56 8.27 15.12
CA LYS A 825 33.10 6.94 15.55
C LYS A 825 33.23 6.74 17.05
N ASN A 826 34.39 7.10 17.62
CA ASN A 826 34.64 6.94 19.05
C ASN A 826 33.72 7.84 19.87
N LEU A 827 33.51 9.08 19.42
CA LEU A 827 32.59 10.01 20.04
C LEU A 827 31.16 9.50 20.02
N LEU A 828 30.71 9.00 18.87
CA LEU A 828 29.38 8.44 18.74
C LEU A 828 29.15 7.25 19.70
N SER A 829 30.16 6.40 19.83
CA SER A 829 30.16 5.27 20.77
C SER A 829 30.07 5.73 22.23
N ALA A 830 30.83 6.76 22.61
CA ALA A 830 30.81 7.33 23.94
C ALA A 830 29.45 7.99 24.27
N VAL A 831 28.82 8.66 23.30
CA VAL A 831 27.48 9.26 23.45
C VAL A 831 26.44 8.16 23.70
N VAL A 832 26.47 7.02 22.98
CA VAL A 832 25.58 5.89 23.23
C VAL A 832 25.71 5.37 24.66
N GLN A 833 26.93 5.19 25.15
CA GLN A 833 27.17 4.70 26.52
C GLN A 833 26.70 5.72 27.57
N THR A 834 26.91 7.01 27.29
CA THR A 834 26.45 8.09 28.18
C THR A 834 24.91 8.11 28.28
N VAL A 835 24.20 7.98 27.16
CA VAL A 835 22.73 7.91 27.14
C VAL A 835 22.23 6.72 27.95
N LYS A 836 22.85 5.54 27.78
CA LYS A 836 22.50 4.33 28.55
C LYS A 836 22.76 4.51 30.06
N ALA A 837 23.91 5.00 30.41
CA ALA A 837 24.30 5.21 31.81
C ALA A 837 23.43 6.30 32.47
N ALA A 838 23.11 7.39 31.75
CA ALA A 838 22.22 8.44 32.22
C ALA A 838 20.78 7.92 32.45
N TYR A 839 20.28 7.05 31.55
CA TYR A 839 19.00 6.38 31.76
C TYR A 839 18.98 5.55 33.03
N ILE A 840 19.99 4.69 33.23
CA ILE A 840 20.09 3.85 34.43
C ILE A 840 20.20 4.71 35.68
N ALA A 841 21.06 5.72 35.68
CA ALA A 841 21.28 6.61 36.83
C ALA A 841 20.02 7.38 37.25
N SER A 842 19.27 7.88 36.26
CA SER A 842 18.08 8.70 36.49
C SER A 842 16.83 7.92 36.80
N THR A 843 16.73 6.63 36.44
CA THR A 843 15.53 5.80 36.60
C THR A 843 15.65 4.76 37.70
N LYS A 844 16.75 3.98 37.73
CA LYS A 844 16.90 2.85 38.65
C LYS A 844 17.51 3.26 39.97
N PHE A 845 18.39 4.26 39.98
CA PHE A 845 19.23 4.63 41.15
C PHE A 845 19.05 6.07 41.60
N ARG A 846 17.91 6.70 41.32
CA ARG A 846 17.64 8.08 41.72
C ARG A 846 17.37 8.19 43.23
N ARG A 847 18.02 9.14 43.90
CA ARG A 847 17.74 9.48 45.31
C ARG A 847 16.38 10.18 45.43
N PRO A 848 15.46 9.75 46.31
CA PRO A 848 14.24 10.49 46.54
C PRO A 848 14.59 11.85 47.23
N ASN A 849 13.98 12.94 46.76
CA ASN A 849 14.08 14.31 47.31
C ASN A 849 15.30 15.18 46.95
N THR A 850 16.07 14.92 45.91
CA THR A 850 17.03 15.88 45.40
C THR A 850 16.37 16.79 44.34
N GLY A 851 16.29 18.11 44.66
CA GLY A 851 15.93 19.12 43.65
C GLY A 851 17.05 19.22 42.60
N GLY A 852 16.75 18.90 41.37
CA GLY A 852 17.70 18.96 40.26
C GLY A 852 17.01 18.73 38.90
N VAL A 853 17.76 18.74 37.80
CA VAL A 853 17.25 18.58 36.47
C VAL A 853 16.44 17.28 36.35
N ARG A 854 15.18 17.42 35.96
CA ARG A 854 14.30 16.29 35.68
C ARG A 854 14.40 15.97 34.17
N VAL A 855 15.07 14.89 33.83
CA VAL A 855 15.03 14.32 32.49
C VAL A 855 13.91 13.30 32.42
N GLU A 856 12.96 13.49 31.51
CA GLU A 856 11.85 12.55 31.30
C GLU A 856 12.23 11.53 30.23
N TRP A 857 12.31 10.27 30.62
CA TRP A 857 12.53 9.16 29.71
C TRP A 857 11.16 8.60 29.26
N ARG A 858 10.58 9.21 28.23
CA ARG A 858 9.40 8.68 27.56
C ARG A 858 9.89 7.88 26.38
N MET A 859 9.40 6.66 26.25
CA MET A 859 9.57 5.97 24.98
C MET A 859 8.85 6.78 23.90
N ALA A 860 9.49 6.99 22.78
CA ALA A 860 8.84 7.59 21.62
C ALA A 860 7.53 6.81 21.41
N PRO A 861 6.36 7.47 21.29
CA PRO A 861 5.12 6.75 21.05
C PRO A 861 5.35 5.86 19.83
N PRO A 862 4.85 4.60 19.87
CA PRO A 862 4.95 3.74 18.71
C PRO A 862 4.38 4.53 17.56
N LYS A 863 5.17 4.74 16.51
CA LYS A 863 4.74 5.44 15.31
C LYS A 863 3.60 4.68 14.61
N LYS A 864 3.31 3.45 15.03
CA LYS A 864 2.05 2.74 14.81
C LYS A 864 1.02 3.24 15.82
N GLN A 865 0.13 4.13 15.40
CA GLN A 865 -1.04 4.41 16.20
C GLN A 865 -1.81 3.08 16.36
N PRO A 866 -2.22 2.70 17.59
CA PRO A 866 -3.15 1.59 17.74
C PRO A 866 -4.35 1.90 16.85
N LEU A 867 -4.95 0.87 16.24
CA LEU A 867 -6.16 0.91 15.41
C LEU A 867 -7.34 1.46 16.20
N VAL A 868 -7.28 2.71 16.59
CA VAL A 868 -8.44 3.49 17.03
C VAL A 868 -9.06 3.98 15.74
N ARG A 869 -10.12 3.33 15.28
CA ARG A 869 -10.96 3.87 14.22
C ARG A 869 -11.39 5.27 14.68
N PRO A 870 -11.01 6.37 14.02
CA PRO A 870 -11.60 7.66 14.30
C PRO A 870 -13.06 7.55 13.91
N GLN A 871 -13.94 7.68 14.88
CA GLN A 871 -15.34 7.98 14.59
C GLN A 871 -15.35 9.35 13.88
N LYS A 872 -15.81 9.35 12.65
CA LYS A 872 -16.10 10.49 11.76
C LYS A 872 -14.91 11.10 11.03
N ASN A 873 -15.05 11.01 9.75
CA ASN A 873 -14.28 11.46 8.61
C ASN A 873 -13.13 10.52 8.21
N ASN A 874 -13.46 9.76 7.21
CA ASN A 874 -12.82 8.60 6.62
C ASN A 874 -11.51 8.90 5.87
N ALA A 875 -10.62 9.69 6.42
CA ALA A 875 -9.24 9.66 5.98
C ALA A 875 -8.55 8.50 6.70
N ILE A 876 -8.42 7.38 6.03
CA ILE A 876 -7.63 6.26 6.52
C ILE A 876 -6.18 6.74 6.56
N ILE A 877 -5.65 6.95 7.77
CA ILE A 877 -4.24 7.27 7.97
C ILE A 877 -3.46 6.02 7.57
N ARG A 878 -2.76 6.10 6.46
CA ARG A 878 -1.87 5.03 5.97
C ARG A 878 -0.43 5.48 6.09
N ARG A 879 0.42 4.59 6.54
CA ARG A 879 1.88 4.76 6.45
C ARG A 879 2.35 4.20 5.12
N ALA A 880 3.45 4.74 4.59
CA ALA A 880 4.07 4.25 3.36
C ALA A 880 4.43 2.75 3.42
N SER A 881 4.73 2.23 4.63
CA SER A 881 5.03 0.82 4.88
C SER A 881 3.81 -0.08 5.14
N GLU A 882 2.62 0.52 5.39
CA GLU A 882 1.39 -0.20 5.71
C GLU A 882 0.27 0.24 4.77
N ARG A 883 0.46 0.07 3.48
CA ARG A 883 -0.63 0.22 2.52
C ARG A 883 -1.65 -0.87 2.81
N ARG A 884 -2.75 -0.49 3.45
CA ARG A 884 -3.97 -1.27 3.36
C ARG A 884 -4.69 -0.80 2.12
N PRO A 885 -4.99 -1.70 1.18
CA PRO A 885 -5.81 -1.35 0.04
C PRO A 885 -7.15 -0.81 0.52
N LEU A 886 -7.72 0.07 -0.27
CA LEU A 886 -9.12 0.42 -0.11
C LEU A 886 -9.91 -0.88 -0.18
N PRO A 887 -10.89 -1.11 0.73
CA PRO A 887 -11.82 -2.21 0.54
C PRO A 887 -12.38 -2.18 -0.88
N PRO A 888 -12.60 -3.33 -1.53
CA PRO A 888 -13.15 -3.40 -2.88
C PRO A 888 -14.34 -2.47 -3.10
N SER A 889 -15.24 -2.42 -2.11
CA SER A 889 -16.37 -1.51 -2.07
C SER A 889 -15.99 -0.03 -2.18
N LYS A 890 -14.95 0.41 -1.49
CA LYS A 890 -14.53 1.81 -1.48
C LYS A 890 -13.82 2.18 -2.76
N ALA A 891 -12.94 1.31 -3.27
CA ALA A 891 -12.28 1.51 -4.56
C ALA A 891 -13.30 1.58 -5.71
N LEU A 892 -14.30 0.70 -5.71
CA LEU A 892 -15.36 0.68 -6.71
C LEU A 892 -16.34 1.85 -6.57
N ALA A 893 -16.63 2.31 -5.34
CA ALA A 893 -17.51 3.45 -5.09
C ALA A 893 -16.85 4.79 -5.44
N GLU A 894 -15.57 4.99 -5.12
CA GLU A 894 -14.83 6.21 -5.48
C GLU A 894 -14.77 6.39 -7.00
N PHE A 895 -14.69 5.28 -7.74
CA PHE A 895 -14.70 5.29 -9.19
C PHE A 895 -16.01 5.83 -9.79
N THR A 896 -17.14 5.66 -9.08
CA THR A 896 -18.46 6.15 -9.53
C THR A 896 -18.74 7.61 -9.15
N TYR A 897 -18.00 8.19 -8.20
CA TYR A 897 -18.22 9.56 -7.72
C TYR A 897 -17.40 10.64 -8.43
N HIS A 898 -16.39 10.28 -9.22
CA HIS A 898 -15.56 11.23 -9.97
C HIS A 898 -16.03 11.49 -11.42
N ASN A 899 -17.27 11.15 -11.74
CA ASN A 899 -17.90 11.46 -13.03
C ASN A 899 -19.15 12.31 -12.84
#